data_fc38ec899ea3ea2295e73a018369e698
#
_entry.id   fc38ec899ea3ea2295e73a018369e698
#
_cell.length_a   1.000
_cell.length_b   1.000
_cell.length_c   1.000
_cell.angle_alpha   90.00
_cell.angle_beta   90.00
_cell.angle_gamma   90.00
#
_symmetry.space_group_name_H-M   'P 1'
#
loop_
_entity.id
_entity.type
_entity.pdbx_description
1 polymer ?
#
loop_
_entity_poly.entity_id
_entity_poly.type
_entity_poly.pdbx_seq_one_letter_code
_entity_poly.pdbx_strand_id
1 'polypeptide(L)'
;MKRVPSWQSICAVGTVLVLPLVFFHKIICTNLILVGIDSFLYFYPYRAFVTQQMLQARLPLWNPYLFLGVPLLANMQAAVLYPLHWPLLWLTVPKQVAVSIVVHALLAAMGTLVYTRSILCLSWPASVAAATSFALGGFLAAQSEHINQLNCLAWLPWAFGLLDRIMLGPSEMGVWARMRRSAWRVLMLALIIAMMILAGHAQTTFICLVGLGIYALVRPAFGVVRVGRARWVMSLVRQYRIEGVLGLALATVMAMFLTAAQLLPTWELARLSVRSDGLGYREATSFSLNPWLLRYTLLPPYGADLVQVFGEAYGEYVAYVGVIGLGLAALAGWQGWRHRLGMSVGKAGLESSVDDGGSPKSTHWSAAVCSFTLLAAGGVFLALGRANPFYYVLYHLVPGFGAFRAPVRWMALYAWGMAVLIGLGLDWVARRAQDVGGKRRTMMAWMPTLLAGVLVGELFLSGQSLRHSYPTAPEAYTLLRPSIAHLKTDPDVHRFLSLSGIVYDPGDLAEMRAMLGGQLPERSVYDYVVAAKQKEVLFYNLPLLYGLYSVDGYDGGLLPLRDFLTLQRLLLPDDRLAVDGRLREKLREVPSGRWLSMLGVKYVITDKVYDVWIDGIYYDLQFSARLGPQGISVVKPTTLPRFPATALGIISHLEGASALPDETPVARVYVRDETGRQQTFTLLTGRDTSEGRYSAKVLHRQARIGHIWRDDPSGSDYIAMIPLGDPHYLQDLTVEAILPQGEFVLRGLSLVDMRTRTGQQLTLSTEGRYRLVHSGDVKIYENLDVLPRAIVVHRAEVIPEIEQMLAYMRDPAFEPAQLVLLSEGEAINAVGRGEAILTRYEPEEISVVVSTDAPGYLVLFDTFYPGWEATVDGQPAPILRANLMFRAVPVKPGTHHVEFHYRPLTLRVGIWISALAWITWISLVIVVRNRQRGKKK
;
A
#
# COMPACT_ATOMS: atom_id res chain seq x y z
N MET A 1 33.61 1.19 40.87
CA MET A 1 33.47 -0.25 40.76
C MET A 1 32.41 -0.55 39.71
N LYS A 2 32.77 -1.16 38.58
CA LYS A 2 31.78 -1.71 37.62
C LYS A 2 31.06 -2.86 38.33
N ARG A 3 29.77 -2.70 38.64
CA ARG A 3 28.97 -3.83 39.23
C ARG A 3 28.93 -4.93 38.16
N VAL A 4 29.43 -6.12 38.51
CA VAL A 4 29.26 -7.33 37.71
C VAL A 4 27.75 -7.53 37.52
N PRO A 5 27.26 -7.75 36.29
CA PRO A 5 25.83 -7.98 36.08
C PRO A 5 25.35 -9.16 36.90
N SER A 6 24.23 -9.01 37.62
CA SER A 6 23.65 -10.10 38.38
C SER A 6 23.19 -11.20 37.41
N TRP A 7 23.24 -12.47 37.87
CA TRP A 7 22.73 -13.61 37.08
C TRP A 7 21.31 -13.37 36.54
N GLN A 8 20.46 -12.78 37.38
CA GLN A 8 19.08 -12.42 36.98
C GLN A 8 19.04 -11.42 35.82
N SER A 9 20.00 -10.46 35.76
CA SER A 9 20.06 -9.52 34.67
C SER A 9 20.49 -10.18 33.34
N ILE A 10 21.41 -11.12 33.41
CA ILE A 10 21.88 -11.87 32.24
C ILE A 10 20.73 -12.75 31.71
N CYS A 11 20.05 -13.49 32.58
CA CYS A 11 18.89 -14.30 32.21
C CYS A 11 17.77 -13.47 31.60
N ALA A 12 17.41 -12.35 32.21
CA ALA A 12 16.32 -11.49 31.69
C ALA A 12 16.64 -10.90 30.30
N VAL A 13 17.88 -10.39 30.12
CA VAL A 13 18.32 -9.90 28.82
C VAL A 13 18.37 -11.04 27.80
N GLY A 14 18.91 -12.18 28.15
CA GLY A 14 18.94 -13.37 27.29
C GLY A 14 17.53 -13.82 26.87
N THR A 15 16.58 -13.88 27.81
CA THR A 15 15.18 -14.19 27.52
C THR A 15 14.57 -13.22 26.51
N VAL A 16 14.72 -11.92 26.73
CA VAL A 16 14.15 -10.89 25.84
C VAL A 16 14.81 -10.91 24.45
N LEU A 17 16.05 -11.33 24.31
CA LEU A 17 16.71 -11.50 23.01
C LEU A 17 16.27 -12.79 22.31
N VAL A 18 16.05 -13.88 23.03
CA VAL A 18 15.71 -15.18 22.45
C VAL A 18 14.23 -15.28 22.06
N LEU A 19 13.32 -14.74 22.86
CA LEU A 19 11.88 -14.88 22.61
C LEU A 19 11.43 -14.38 21.24
N PRO A 20 11.83 -13.19 20.74
CA PRO A 20 11.45 -12.77 19.38
C PRO A 20 12.03 -13.67 18.29
N LEU A 21 13.26 -14.17 18.45
CA LEU A 21 13.87 -15.11 17.51
C LEU A 21 13.07 -16.42 17.42
N VAL A 22 12.64 -16.96 18.57
CA VAL A 22 11.82 -18.17 18.62
C VAL A 22 10.41 -17.90 18.08
N PHE A 23 9.83 -16.75 18.40
CA PHE A 23 8.49 -16.39 17.94
C PHE A 23 8.41 -16.30 16.40
N PHE A 24 9.41 -15.70 15.78
CA PHE A 24 9.50 -15.53 14.33
C PHE A 24 10.38 -16.58 13.64
N HIS A 25 10.69 -17.73 14.29
CA HIS A 25 11.64 -18.74 13.79
C HIS A 25 11.33 -19.21 12.37
N LYS A 26 10.05 -19.36 11.99
CA LYS A 26 9.64 -19.84 10.68
C LYS A 26 10.10 -18.93 9.55
N ILE A 27 10.11 -17.61 9.74
CA ILE A 27 10.51 -16.66 8.71
C ILE A 27 12.01 -16.31 8.75
N ILE A 28 12.67 -16.45 9.90
CA ILE A 28 14.08 -16.12 10.03
C ILE A 28 15.01 -17.33 9.84
N CYS A 29 14.66 -18.51 10.37
CA CYS A 29 15.48 -19.71 10.34
C CYS A 29 15.21 -20.63 9.15
N THR A 30 14.15 -20.38 8.35
CA THR A 30 13.82 -21.17 7.16
C THR A 30 13.91 -20.30 5.91
N ASN A 31 13.77 -20.90 4.71
CA ASN A 31 13.66 -20.15 3.46
C ASN A 31 12.23 -19.75 3.12
N LEU A 32 11.25 -20.11 3.96
CA LEU A 32 9.86 -19.75 3.76
C LEU A 32 9.68 -18.23 3.80
N ILE A 33 8.69 -17.75 3.07
CA ILE A 33 8.42 -16.33 2.86
C ILE A 33 7.02 -15.93 3.35
N LEU A 34 6.87 -14.68 3.74
CA LEU A 34 5.57 -14.10 4.04
C LEU A 34 4.85 -13.76 2.74
N VAL A 35 3.59 -14.16 2.63
CA VAL A 35 2.70 -13.76 1.56
C VAL A 35 1.46 -13.14 2.19
N GLY A 36 1.31 -11.86 2.00
CA GLY A 36 0.17 -11.05 2.43
C GLY A 36 0.01 -9.89 1.49
N ILE A 37 -1.14 -9.23 1.47
CA ILE A 37 -1.41 -8.13 0.54
C ILE A 37 -0.29 -7.09 0.60
N ASP A 38 0.02 -6.57 1.78
CA ASP A 38 1.02 -5.51 1.89
C ASP A 38 2.45 -6.03 1.77
N SER A 39 2.78 -7.19 2.36
CA SER A 39 4.12 -7.74 2.27
C SER A 39 4.50 -8.11 0.83
N PHE A 40 3.63 -8.83 0.13
CA PHE A 40 3.92 -9.39 -1.19
C PHE A 40 3.68 -8.39 -2.32
N LEU A 41 2.60 -7.60 -2.25
CA LEU A 41 2.19 -6.69 -3.33
C LEU A 41 2.73 -5.27 -3.18
N TYR A 42 3.21 -4.89 -1.98
CA TYR A 42 3.74 -3.56 -1.73
C TYR A 42 5.21 -3.58 -1.30
N PHE A 43 5.52 -4.19 -0.15
CA PHE A 43 6.87 -4.08 0.42
C PHE A 43 7.93 -4.83 -0.40
N TYR A 44 7.65 -6.03 -0.91
CA TYR A 44 8.63 -6.75 -1.73
C TYR A 44 8.98 -6.02 -3.02
N PRO A 45 8.01 -5.54 -3.83
CA PRO A 45 8.32 -4.80 -5.05
C PRO A 45 9.13 -3.53 -4.81
N TYR A 46 8.69 -2.69 -3.88
CA TYR A 46 9.42 -1.45 -3.55
C TYR A 46 10.82 -1.75 -3.00
N ARG A 47 10.94 -2.75 -2.12
CA ARG A 47 12.22 -3.14 -1.56
C ARG A 47 13.17 -3.71 -2.61
N ALA A 48 12.67 -4.49 -3.56
CA ALA A 48 13.46 -5.04 -4.66
C ALA A 48 14.05 -3.93 -5.52
N PHE A 49 13.23 -2.97 -5.93
CA PHE A 49 13.68 -1.84 -6.74
C PHE A 49 14.68 -0.95 -5.98
N VAL A 50 14.38 -0.60 -4.72
CA VAL A 50 15.32 0.16 -3.87
C VAL A 50 16.65 -0.58 -3.73
N THR A 51 16.62 -1.89 -3.47
CA THR A 51 17.82 -2.72 -3.33
C THR A 51 18.63 -2.72 -4.62
N GLN A 52 18.01 -2.92 -5.76
CA GLN A 52 18.68 -2.91 -7.06
C GLN A 52 19.39 -1.59 -7.34
N GLN A 53 18.72 -0.46 -7.11
CA GLN A 53 19.31 0.86 -7.34
C GLN A 53 20.44 1.16 -6.34
N MET A 54 20.23 0.91 -5.06
CA MET A 54 21.22 1.17 -4.02
C MET A 54 22.48 0.31 -4.17
N LEU A 55 22.39 -0.94 -4.60
CA LEU A 55 23.54 -1.80 -4.89
C LEU A 55 24.36 -1.31 -6.11
N GLN A 56 23.72 -0.54 -7.01
CA GLN A 56 24.37 0.16 -8.12
C GLN A 56 24.92 1.54 -7.70
N ALA A 57 24.92 1.86 -6.40
CA ALA A 57 25.28 3.16 -5.84
C ALA A 57 24.43 4.33 -6.39
N ARG A 58 23.20 4.06 -6.81
CA ARG A 58 22.21 5.06 -7.27
C ARG A 58 21.15 5.25 -6.19
N LEU A 59 20.83 6.50 -5.88
CA LEU A 59 19.70 6.81 -5.00
C LEU A 59 18.41 6.76 -5.83
N PRO A 60 17.45 5.88 -5.50
CA PRO A 60 16.24 5.73 -6.30
C PRO A 60 15.29 6.92 -6.08
N LEU A 61 15.28 7.88 -7.01
CA LEU A 61 14.49 9.10 -6.92
C LEU A 61 13.14 8.95 -7.62
N TRP A 62 13.14 8.26 -8.78
CA TRP A 62 11.99 8.11 -9.66
C TRP A 62 11.64 6.64 -9.89
N ASN A 63 10.35 6.32 -9.97
CA ASN A 63 9.83 5.02 -10.36
C ASN A 63 9.09 5.15 -11.70
N PRO A 64 9.62 4.68 -12.83
CA PRO A 64 8.97 4.76 -14.12
C PRO A 64 7.95 3.63 -14.37
N TYR A 65 7.90 2.61 -13.51
CA TYR A 65 7.19 1.34 -13.76
C TYR A 65 5.72 1.37 -13.36
N LEU A 66 5.29 2.31 -12.52
CA LEU A 66 3.92 2.41 -12.01
C LEU A 66 3.34 3.80 -12.28
N PHE A 67 2.01 3.89 -12.49
CA PHE A 67 1.29 5.17 -12.61
C PHE A 67 1.84 6.11 -13.70
N LEU A 68 2.40 5.58 -14.78
CA LEU A 68 3.05 6.36 -15.85
C LEU A 68 4.33 7.09 -15.40
N GLY A 69 4.86 6.76 -14.24
CA GLY A 69 6.02 7.38 -13.60
C GLY A 69 5.65 8.25 -12.39
N VAL A 70 6.32 8.00 -11.26
CA VAL A 70 6.08 8.71 -9.99
C VAL A 70 7.36 8.86 -9.17
N PRO A 71 7.46 9.89 -8.30
CA PRO A 71 8.64 10.05 -7.45
C PRO A 71 8.71 8.95 -6.38
N LEU A 72 9.79 8.17 -6.35
CA LEU A 72 9.94 7.07 -5.41
C LEU A 72 10.42 7.52 -4.03
N LEU A 73 11.53 8.27 -3.96
CA LEU A 73 12.08 8.72 -2.67
C LEU A 73 11.09 9.60 -1.92
N ALA A 74 10.33 10.42 -2.62
CA ALA A 74 9.28 11.25 -2.02
C ALA A 74 8.17 10.43 -1.36
N ASN A 75 7.90 9.21 -1.85
CA ASN A 75 7.04 8.27 -1.15
C ASN A 75 7.78 7.69 0.07
N MET A 76 7.53 8.28 1.24
CA MET A 76 8.22 7.89 2.46
C MET A 76 8.03 6.42 2.84
N GLN A 77 6.97 5.74 2.36
CA GLN A 77 6.72 4.33 2.63
C GLN A 77 7.79 3.42 2.00
N ALA A 78 8.51 3.89 0.96
CA ALA A 78 9.66 3.17 0.41
C ALA A 78 10.83 3.08 1.42
N ALA A 79 10.85 3.94 2.44
CA ALA A 79 11.81 3.99 3.53
C ALA A 79 13.29 3.93 3.06
N VAL A 80 13.59 4.61 1.94
CA VAL A 80 14.90 4.60 1.28
C VAL A 80 16.00 5.08 2.21
N LEU A 81 15.74 6.16 2.95
CA LEU A 81 16.71 6.81 3.84
C LEU A 81 16.73 6.21 5.26
N TYR A 82 16.04 5.09 5.52
CA TYR A 82 16.05 4.45 6.83
C TYR A 82 17.32 3.61 7.05
N PRO A 83 18.26 4.02 7.95
CA PRO A 83 19.59 3.41 8.01
C PRO A 83 19.61 1.93 8.39
N LEU A 84 18.62 1.44 9.17
CA LEU A 84 18.58 0.03 9.57
C LEU A 84 18.23 -0.92 8.39
N HIS A 85 17.79 -0.39 7.25
CA HIS A 85 17.60 -1.18 6.04
C HIS A 85 18.88 -1.36 5.22
N TRP A 86 19.85 -0.44 5.30
CA TRP A 86 21.05 -0.48 4.46
C TRP A 86 21.92 -1.73 4.65
N PRO A 87 22.15 -2.22 5.89
CA PRO A 87 22.90 -3.47 6.07
C PRO A 87 22.18 -4.70 5.50
N LEU A 88 20.88 -4.62 5.26
CA LEU A 88 20.07 -5.72 4.76
C LEU A 88 20.10 -5.85 3.23
N LEU A 89 20.59 -4.86 2.50
CA LEU A 89 20.61 -4.82 1.03
C LEU A 89 21.30 -6.04 0.38
N TRP A 90 22.22 -6.69 1.10
CA TRP A 90 22.92 -7.89 0.62
C TRP A 90 22.11 -9.19 0.75
N LEU A 91 20.95 -9.15 1.41
CA LEU A 91 20.07 -10.29 1.56
C LEU A 91 19.01 -10.31 0.44
N THR A 92 18.44 -11.49 0.18
CA THR A 92 17.25 -11.58 -0.69
C THR A 92 16.10 -10.77 -0.11
N VAL A 93 15.26 -10.19 -0.95
CA VAL A 93 14.20 -9.27 -0.52
C VAL A 93 13.28 -9.86 0.56
N PRO A 94 12.77 -11.11 0.44
CA PRO A 94 11.99 -11.70 1.52
C PRO A 94 12.77 -11.83 2.85
N LYS A 95 14.09 -12.09 2.77
CA LYS A 95 14.95 -12.13 3.97
C LYS A 95 15.22 -10.75 4.56
N GLN A 96 15.34 -9.70 3.74
CA GLN A 96 15.44 -8.32 4.25
C GLN A 96 14.22 -8.00 5.12
N VAL A 97 13.03 -8.37 4.66
CA VAL A 97 11.77 -8.15 5.38
C VAL A 97 11.72 -8.97 6.66
N ALA A 98 12.02 -10.27 6.61
CA ALA A 98 12.04 -11.14 7.78
C ALA A 98 13.03 -10.66 8.86
N VAL A 99 14.25 -10.31 8.45
CA VAL A 99 15.28 -9.77 9.37
C VAL A 99 14.85 -8.42 9.94
N SER A 100 14.26 -7.53 9.13
CA SER A 100 13.73 -6.25 9.61
C SER A 100 12.67 -6.46 10.71
N ILE A 101 11.71 -7.37 10.51
CA ILE A 101 10.68 -7.70 11.52
C ILE A 101 11.33 -8.12 12.85
N VAL A 102 12.29 -9.05 12.79
CA VAL A 102 12.94 -9.58 14.00
C VAL A 102 13.78 -8.51 14.70
N VAL A 103 14.59 -7.75 13.95
CA VAL A 103 15.42 -6.66 14.50
C VAL A 103 14.56 -5.62 15.22
N HIS A 104 13.42 -5.24 14.64
CA HIS A 104 12.56 -4.24 15.25
C HIS A 104 11.74 -4.81 16.43
N ALA A 105 11.34 -6.08 16.41
CA ALA A 105 10.78 -6.75 17.58
C ALA A 105 11.79 -6.81 18.73
N LEU A 106 13.07 -7.10 18.46
CA LEU A 106 14.15 -7.05 19.44
C LEU A 106 14.37 -5.62 19.98
N LEU A 107 14.35 -4.62 19.10
CA LEU A 107 14.48 -3.22 19.48
C LEU A 107 13.34 -2.77 20.41
N ALA A 108 12.10 -3.16 20.11
CA ALA A 108 10.92 -2.90 20.93
C ALA A 108 11.03 -3.57 22.31
N ALA A 109 11.38 -4.85 22.32
CA ALA A 109 11.53 -5.64 23.54
C ALA A 109 12.63 -5.10 24.46
N MET A 110 13.83 -4.80 23.90
CA MET A 110 14.95 -4.23 24.64
C MET A 110 14.64 -2.82 25.15
N GLY A 111 13.99 -1.98 24.32
CA GLY A 111 13.56 -0.64 24.75
C GLY A 111 12.61 -0.71 25.93
N THR A 112 11.64 -1.62 25.89
CA THR A 112 10.67 -1.84 26.97
C THR A 112 11.34 -2.36 28.24
N LEU A 113 12.26 -3.33 28.10
CA LEU A 113 13.06 -3.84 29.22
C LEU A 113 13.86 -2.72 29.89
N VAL A 114 14.57 -1.93 29.08
CA VAL A 114 15.38 -0.79 29.57
C VAL A 114 14.49 0.26 30.24
N TYR A 115 13.35 0.59 29.66
CA TYR A 115 12.41 1.55 30.22
C TYR A 115 11.87 1.09 31.58
N THR A 116 11.28 -0.09 31.63
CA THR A 116 10.63 -0.61 32.85
C THR A 116 11.65 -0.88 33.96
N ARG A 117 12.84 -1.35 33.61
CA ARG A 117 13.89 -1.64 34.59
C ARG A 117 14.59 -0.40 35.13
N SER A 118 14.96 0.55 34.23
CA SER A 118 15.82 1.70 34.62
C SER A 118 15.05 2.96 35.00
N ILE A 119 13.78 3.09 34.58
CA ILE A 119 12.94 4.24 34.89
C ILE A 119 11.89 3.90 35.94
N LEU A 120 11.11 2.82 35.70
CA LEU A 120 10.05 2.41 36.61
C LEU A 120 10.56 1.52 37.76
N CYS A 121 11.83 1.05 37.68
CA CYS A 121 12.48 0.23 38.69
C CYS A 121 11.73 -1.07 39.02
N LEU A 122 11.09 -1.69 38.01
CA LEU A 122 10.33 -2.95 38.17
C LEU A 122 11.27 -4.13 38.38
N SER A 123 10.76 -5.21 38.97
CA SER A 123 11.45 -6.50 39.12
C SER A 123 11.78 -7.12 37.76
N TRP A 124 12.74 -8.02 37.66
CA TRP A 124 13.13 -8.63 36.37
C TRP A 124 12.01 -9.41 35.72
N PRO A 125 11.23 -10.29 36.41
CA PRO A 125 10.09 -10.94 35.76
C PRO A 125 9.04 -9.96 35.23
N ALA A 126 8.76 -8.89 35.97
CA ALA A 126 7.82 -7.84 35.55
C ALA A 126 8.30 -7.09 34.32
N SER A 127 9.59 -6.79 34.24
CA SER A 127 10.20 -6.12 33.09
C SER A 127 10.24 -7.01 31.84
N VAL A 128 10.48 -8.32 31.98
CA VAL A 128 10.40 -9.32 30.91
C VAL A 128 8.95 -9.46 30.43
N ALA A 129 7.98 -9.57 31.35
CA ALA A 129 6.56 -9.64 30.98
C ALA A 129 6.10 -8.40 30.18
N ALA A 130 6.49 -7.21 30.61
CA ALA A 130 6.19 -5.98 29.88
C ALA A 130 6.85 -5.98 28.49
N ALA A 131 8.12 -6.37 28.41
CA ALA A 131 8.89 -6.40 27.15
C ALA A 131 8.28 -7.37 26.13
N THR A 132 7.93 -8.56 26.56
CA THR A 132 7.30 -9.58 25.71
C THR A 132 5.88 -9.19 25.32
N SER A 133 5.08 -8.62 26.24
CA SER A 133 3.72 -8.14 25.92
C SER A 133 3.71 -7.02 24.89
N PHE A 134 4.69 -6.13 24.88
CA PHE A 134 4.78 -5.11 23.87
C PHE A 134 5.27 -5.68 22.52
N ALA A 135 6.37 -6.44 22.52
CA ALA A 135 7.02 -6.88 21.29
C ALA A 135 6.30 -8.03 20.58
N LEU A 136 5.64 -8.93 21.34
CA LEU A 136 4.99 -10.15 20.85
C LEU A 136 3.48 -10.16 21.08
N GLY A 137 2.93 -9.12 21.69
CA GLY A 137 1.48 -8.92 21.82
C GLY A 137 0.82 -8.70 20.47
N GLY A 138 -0.49 -8.93 20.40
CA GLY A 138 -1.25 -8.96 19.15
C GLY A 138 -1.00 -7.78 18.24
N PHE A 139 -0.98 -6.55 18.78
CA PHE A 139 -0.83 -5.37 17.94
C PHE A 139 0.52 -5.33 17.19
N LEU A 140 1.64 -5.41 17.92
CA LEU A 140 2.95 -5.29 17.27
C LEU A 140 3.29 -6.52 16.43
N ALA A 141 2.94 -7.73 16.88
CA ALA A 141 3.19 -8.97 16.15
C ALA A 141 2.39 -9.04 14.84
N ALA A 142 1.13 -8.53 14.81
CA ALA A 142 0.33 -8.45 13.60
C ALA A 142 0.88 -7.45 12.59
N GLN A 143 1.63 -6.43 13.02
CA GLN A 143 2.31 -5.49 12.12
C GLN A 143 3.48 -6.13 11.32
N SER A 144 3.70 -7.43 11.43
CA SER A 144 4.58 -8.17 10.50
C SER A 144 4.13 -8.05 9.04
N GLU A 145 2.87 -7.70 8.77
CA GLU A 145 2.35 -7.35 7.44
C GLU A 145 2.57 -5.87 7.09
N HIS A 146 2.51 -4.96 8.07
CA HIS A 146 2.69 -3.51 7.90
C HIS A 146 4.06 -3.08 8.46
N ILE A 147 5.12 -3.51 7.81
CA ILE A 147 6.51 -3.46 8.30
C ILE A 147 6.92 -2.05 8.78
N ASN A 148 6.50 -1.00 8.06
CA ASN A 148 6.85 0.37 8.41
C ASN A 148 6.18 0.84 9.73
N GLN A 149 4.99 0.31 10.06
CA GLN A 149 4.36 0.56 11.35
C GLN A 149 5.16 -0.10 12.48
N LEU A 150 5.53 -1.37 12.30
CA LEU A 150 6.39 -2.10 13.25
C LEU A 150 7.73 -1.41 13.46
N ASN A 151 8.39 -1.01 12.36
CA ASN A 151 9.68 -0.32 12.40
C ASN A 151 9.59 1.01 13.17
N CYS A 152 8.52 1.77 13.00
CA CYS A 152 8.28 3.02 13.73
C CYS A 152 8.02 2.76 15.22
N LEU A 153 7.11 1.81 15.54
CA LEU A 153 6.70 1.50 16.92
C LEU A 153 7.83 0.93 17.77
N ALA A 154 8.81 0.27 17.17
CA ALA A 154 9.94 -0.29 17.89
C ALA A 154 10.76 0.77 18.65
N TRP A 155 10.72 2.03 18.22
CA TRP A 155 11.39 3.16 18.84
C TRP A 155 10.59 3.78 19.99
N LEU A 156 9.29 3.48 20.11
CA LEU A 156 8.40 4.11 21.09
C LEU A 156 8.87 3.95 22.55
N PRO A 157 9.27 2.76 23.04
CA PRO A 157 9.76 2.60 24.42
C PRO A 157 11.00 3.45 24.73
N TRP A 158 11.89 3.62 23.75
CA TRP A 158 13.08 4.46 23.88
C TRP A 158 12.73 5.93 23.99
N ALA A 159 11.74 6.40 23.20
CA ALA A 159 11.25 7.77 23.26
C ALA A 159 10.62 8.09 24.63
N PHE A 160 9.76 7.20 25.16
CA PHE A 160 9.20 7.33 26.52
C PHE A 160 10.29 7.35 27.58
N GLY A 161 11.30 6.47 27.45
CA GLY A 161 12.43 6.40 28.39
C GLY A 161 13.25 7.69 28.44
N LEU A 162 13.47 8.34 27.31
CA LEU A 162 14.17 9.63 27.28
C LEU A 162 13.30 10.77 27.78
N LEU A 163 12.03 10.76 27.43
CA LEU A 163 11.06 11.78 27.87
C LEU A 163 10.90 11.78 29.40
N ASP A 164 10.73 10.61 30.02
CA ASP A 164 10.69 10.51 31.48
C ASP A 164 11.97 11.03 32.12
N ARG A 165 13.14 10.69 31.57
CA ARG A 165 14.44 11.18 32.08
C ARG A 165 14.62 12.68 31.91
N ILE A 166 13.96 13.32 30.93
CA ILE A 166 13.92 14.80 30.80
C ILE A 166 13.11 15.38 31.96
N MET A 167 11.98 14.75 32.30
CA MET A 167 11.09 15.18 33.38
C MET A 167 11.62 14.90 34.79
N LEU A 168 12.49 13.92 35.00
CA LEU A 168 13.05 13.50 36.30
C LEU A 168 14.24 14.35 36.78
N GLY A 169 14.18 15.70 36.67
CA GLY A 169 15.21 16.61 37.21
C GLY A 169 14.91 17.09 38.65
N PRO A 170 15.89 17.63 39.40
CA PRO A 170 15.66 18.24 40.73
C PRO A 170 14.67 19.40 40.63
N SER A 171 13.73 19.45 41.55
CA SER A 171 12.67 20.50 41.61
C SER A 171 13.17 21.90 41.89
N GLU A 172 14.30 22.01 42.56
CA GLU A 172 14.90 23.29 43.00
C GLU A 172 15.54 24.11 41.87
N MET A 173 15.82 23.50 40.71
CA MET A 173 16.43 24.18 39.59
C MET A 173 15.39 24.91 38.71
N GLY A 174 15.72 26.07 38.19
CA GLY A 174 14.90 26.76 37.18
C GLY A 174 14.80 25.97 35.89
N VAL A 175 13.75 26.18 35.07
CA VAL A 175 13.43 25.45 33.83
C VAL A 175 14.65 25.36 32.88
N TRP A 176 15.30 26.47 32.62
CA TRP A 176 16.47 26.54 31.72
C TRP A 176 17.66 25.74 32.22
N ALA A 177 17.89 25.71 33.54
CA ALA A 177 18.96 24.90 34.14
C ALA A 177 18.67 23.40 34.03
N ARG A 178 17.41 23.00 34.18
CA ARG A 178 16.95 21.62 33.97
C ARG A 178 17.04 21.22 32.50
N MET A 179 16.62 22.07 31.56
CA MET A 179 16.75 21.85 30.12
C MET A 179 18.21 21.68 29.70
N ARG A 180 19.11 22.56 30.17
CA ARG A 180 20.56 22.45 29.92
C ARG A 180 21.16 21.14 30.45
N ARG A 181 20.70 20.67 31.60
CA ARG A 181 21.10 19.37 32.18
C ARG A 181 20.58 18.21 31.34
N SER A 182 19.40 18.33 30.75
CA SER A 182 18.74 17.31 29.94
C SER A 182 19.08 17.41 28.45
N ALA A 183 19.93 18.35 28.02
CA ALA A 183 20.24 18.60 26.61
C ALA A 183 20.67 17.33 25.84
N TRP A 184 21.52 16.48 26.44
CA TRP A 184 21.89 15.19 25.87
C TRP A 184 20.67 14.30 25.56
N ARG A 185 19.70 14.26 26.48
CA ARG A 185 18.49 13.44 26.37
C ARG A 185 17.56 13.98 25.29
N VAL A 186 17.47 15.32 25.16
CA VAL A 186 16.70 15.97 24.08
C VAL A 186 17.31 15.66 22.73
N LEU A 187 18.66 15.71 22.61
CA LEU A 187 19.36 15.35 21.37
C LEU A 187 19.13 13.87 21.01
N MET A 188 19.18 12.96 22.00
CA MET A 188 18.88 11.54 21.75
C MET A 188 17.40 11.30 21.40
N LEU A 189 16.47 12.03 22.01
CA LEU A 189 15.05 11.97 21.67
C LEU A 189 14.82 12.46 20.22
N ALA A 190 15.52 13.51 19.80
CA ALA A 190 15.47 13.98 18.40
C ALA A 190 15.94 12.90 17.42
N LEU A 191 17.01 12.18 17.74
CA LEU A 191 17.50 11.08 16.92
C LEU A 191 16.46 9.95 16.83
N ILE A 192 15.84 9.57 17.95
CA ILE A 192 14.81 8.53 17.96
C ILE A 192 13.59 8.96 17.13
N ILE A 193 13.13 10.20 17.27
CA ILE A 193 12.00 10.71 16.46
C ILE A 193 12.41 10.74 14.97
N ALA A 194 13.64 11.11 14.63
CA ALA A 194 14.14 11.04 13.27
C ALA A 194 14.11 9.59 12.71
N MET A 195 14.50 8.59 13.51
CA MET A 195 14.38 7.18 13.12
C MET A 195 12.92 6.77 12.91
N MET A 196 11.98 7.25 13.74
CA MET A 196 10.54 6.99 13.56
C MET A 196 10.02 7.59 12.26
N ILE A 197 10.44 8.80 11.90
CA ILE A 197 10.07 9.46 10.63
C ILE A 197 10.62 8.65 9.45
N LEU A 198 11.91 8.32 9.46
CA LEU A 198 12.57 7.60 8.37
C LEU A 198 12.09 6.15 8.22
N ALA A 199 11.50 5.54 9.27
CA ALA A 199 10.88 4.22 9.19
C ALA A 199 9.70 4.16 8.19
N GLY A 200 9.22 5.32 7.72
CA GLY A 200 8.37 5.40 6.55
C GLY A 200 6.86 5.30 6.82
N HIS A 201 6.39 5.53 8.05
CA HIS A 201 4.95 5.55 8.35
C HIS A 201 4.53 6.81 9.11
N ALA A 202 4.10 7.84 8.37
CA ALA A 202 3.75 9.16 8.91
C ALA A 202 2.68 9.11 9.99
N GLN A 203 1.60 8.33 9.79
CA GLN A 203 0.50 8.21 10.75
C GLN A 203 0.96 7.60 12.07
N THR A 204 1.75 6.53 12.04
CA THR A 204 2.26 5.92 13.28
C THR A 204 3.18 6.88 14.02
N THR A 205 4.03 7.63 13.30
CA THR A 205 4.86 8.69 13.90
C THR A 205 3.99 9.76 14.56
N PHE A 206 2.92 10.21 13.90
CA PHE A 206 1.95 11.16 14.45
C PHE A 206 1.29 10.62 15.72
N ILE A 207 0.78 9.38 15.71
CA ILE A 207 0.16 8.73 16.88
C ILE A 207 1.15 8.67 18.06
N CYS A 208 2.40 8.29 17.78
CA CYS A 208 3.45 8.22 18.79
C CYS A 208 3.76 9.62 19.39
N LEU A 209 3.86 10.66 18.56
CA LEU A 209 4.10 12.03 19.03
C LEU A 209 2.94 12.56 19.87
N VAL A 210 1.70 12.31 19.47
CA VAL A 210 0.52 12.65 20.26
C VAL A 210 0.51 11.90 21.61
N GLY A 211 0.83 10.59 21.58
CA GLY A 211 0.95 9.79 22.81
C GLY A 211 2.02 10.31 23.77
N LEU A 212 3.20 10.67 23.24
CA LEU A 212 4.29 11.30 24.00
C LEU A 212 3.87 12.68 24.55
N GLY A 213 3.14 13.47 23.75
CA GLY A 213 2.61 14.78 24.18
C GLY A 213 1.60 14.65 25.32
N ILE A 214 0.60 13.76 25.19
CA ILE A 214 -0.36 13.46 26.25
C ILE A 214 0.38 13.01 27.52
N TYR A 215 1.35 12.11 27.36
CA TYR A 215 2.14 11.63 28.49
C TYR A 215 2.94 12.73 29.16
N ALA A 216 3.59 13.63 28.39
CA ALA A 216 4.33 14.76 28.91
C ALA A 216 3.46 15.74 29.74
N LEU A 217 2.19 15.88 29.37
CA LEU A 217 1.20 16.71 30.07
C LEU A 217 0.66 16.02 31.33
N VAL A 218 0.32 14.74 31.22
CA VAL A 218 -0.43 13.99 32.24
C VAL A 218 0.46 13.46 33.37
N ARG A 219 1.64 12.99 33.04
CA ARG A 219 2.57 12.35 33.97
C ARG A 219 2.94 13.24 35.17
N PRO A 220 3.28 14.53 34.97
CA PRO A 220 3.53 15.47 36.07
C PRO A 220 2.29 15.75 36.92
N ALA A 221 1.12 15.90 36.30
CA ALA A 221 -0.14 16.18 36.99
C ALA A 221 -0.54 15.07 37.97
N PHE A 222 -0.26 13.81 37.62
CA PHE A 222 -0.51 12.66 38.49
C PHE A 222 0.54 12.49 39.60
N GLY A 223 1.70 13.11 39.49
CA GLY A 223 2.77 13.10 40.51
C GLY A 223 2.56 14.10 41.68
N VAL A 224 1.57 14.96 41.60
CA VAL A 224 1.30 15.96 42.65
C VAL A 224 0.56 15.33 43.82
N VAL A 225 1.14 15.39 45.03
CA VAL A 225 0.49 14.95 46.28
C VAL A 225 -0.59 15.97 46.65
N ARG A 226 -1.80 15.49 47.04
CA ARG A 226 -2.90 16.33 47.53
C ARG A 226 -2.53 16.99 48.84
N VAL A 227 -2.15 18.26 48.80
CA VAL A 227 -2.02 19.10 49.95
C VAL A 227 -3.13 20.17 49.85
N GLY A 228 -4.24 20.01 50.56
CA GLY A 228 -5.38 20.94 50.73
C GLY A 228 -5.82 21.76 49.50
N ARG A 229 -7.13 21.98 49.31
CA ARG A 229 -7.72 22.63 48.11
C ARG A 229 -7.06 23.96 47.68
N ALA A 230 -6.69 24.83 48.61
CA ALA A 230 -6.11 26.13 48.26
C ALA A 230 -4.63 26.10 47.88
N ARG A 231 -3.89 25.13 48.37
CA ARG A 231 -2.46 24.90 48.02
C ARG A 231 -2.29 24.03 46.76
N TRP A 232 -3.34 23.37 46.30
CA TRP A 232 -3.30 22.49 45.15
C TRP A 232 -2.97 23.22 43.82
N VAL A 233 -3.65 24.35 43.57
CA VAL A 233 -3.42 25.16 42.36
C VAL A 233 -2.01 25.75 42.33
N MET A 234 -1.52 26.24 43.48
CA MET A 234 -0.20 26.86 43.58
C MET A 234 0.92 25.80 43.53
N SER A 235 0.68 24.57 44.04
CA SER A 235 1.62 23.44 43.91
C SER A 235 1.61 22.87 42.50
N LEU A 236 0.47 22.83 41.79
CA LEU A 236 0.37 22.45 40.38
C LEU A 236 1.23 23.40 39.53
N VAL A 237 1.10 24.71 39.67
CA VAL A 237 1.87 25.70 38.89
C VAL A 237 3.38 25.62 39.22
N ARG A 238 3.73 25.39 40.46
CA ARG A 238 5.15 25.25 40.90
C ARG A 238 5.78 23.91 40.56
N GLN A 239 5.00 22.84 40.48
CA GLN A 239 5.46 21.49 40.15
C GLN A 239 5.22 21.08 38.67
N TYR A 240 4.49 21.90 37.91
CA TYR A 240 4.24 21.59 36.50
C TYR A 240 5.55 21.60 35.72
N ARG A 241 5.92 20.42 35.27
CA ARG A 241 7.20 20.19 34.60
C ARG A 241 7.07 20.42 33.10
N ILE A 242 7.06 21.68 32.71
CA ILE A 242 6.98 22.09 31.29
C ILE A 242 8.15 21.57 30.44
N GLU A 243 9.25 21.14 31.11
CA GLU A 243 10.42 20.62 30.43
C GLU A 243 10.16 19.39 29.56
N GLY A 244 9.19 18.56 29.95
CA GLY A 244 8.76 17.41 29.16
C GLY A 244 8.21 17.86 27.80
N VAL A 245 7.30 18.84 27.84
CA VAL A 245 6.67 19.39 26.62
C VAL A 245 7.68 20.15 25.77
N LEU A 246 8.49 21.04 26.38
CA LEU A 246 9.54 21.79 25.69
C LEU A 246 10.61 20.87 25.10
N GLY A 247 11.02 19.86 25.86
CA GLY A 247 12.01 18.88 25.41
C GLY A 247 11.50 18.06 24.23
N LEU A 248 10.23 17.64 24.27
CA LEU A 248 9.60 16.95 23.16
C LEU A 248 9.47 17.85 21.92
N ALA A 249 9.01 19.09 22.09
CA ALA A 249 8.88 20.05 21.00
C ALA A 249 10.23 20.33 20.31
N LEU A 250 11.27 20.63 21.12
CA LEU A 250 12.63 20.88 20.59
C LEU A 250 13.19 19.64 19.91
N ALA A 251 12.98 18.44 20.46
CA ALA A 251 13.40 17.19 19.85
C ALA A 251 12.70 16.92 18.52
N THR A 252 11.37 17.20 18.45
CA THR A 252 10.58 17.03 17.23
C THR A 252 11.04 17.99 16.14
N VAL A 253 11.25 19.26 16.46
CA VAL A 253 11.76 20.27 15.50
C VAL A 253 13.14 19.87 14.98
N MET A 254 14.04 19.46 15.87
CA MET A 254 15.36 18.99 15.46
C MET A 254 15.26 17.74 14.58
N ALA A 255 14.39 16.78 14.91
CA ALA A 255 14.17 15.59 14.11
C ALA A 255 13.67 15.95 12.69
N MET A 256 12.76 16.92 12.56
CA MET A 256 12.31 17.42 11.25
C MET A 256 13.47 17.95 10.40
N PHE A 257 14.38 18.73 11.00
CA PHE A 257 15.56 19.20 10.29
C PHE A 257 16.52 18.06 9.94
N LEU A 258 16.76 17.12 10.84
CA LEU A 258 17.61 15.93 10.56
C LEU A 258 17.07 15.08 9.40
N THR A 259 15.78 15.09 9.17
CA THR A 259 15.09 14.29 8.15
C THR A 259 14.51 15.13 6.99
N ALA A 260 14.95 16.37 6.84
CA ALA A 260 14.44 17.29 5.80
C ALA A 260 14.63 16.75 4.37
N ALA A 261 15.70 15.96 4.13
CA ALA A 261 15.94 15.28 2.86
C ALA A 261 14.80 14.29 2.47
N GLN A 262 14.09 13.74 3.46
CA GLN A 262 12.89 12.93 3.24
C GLN A 262 11.63 13.79 3.26
N LEU A 263 11.50 14.68 4.24
CA LEU A 263 10.24 15.39 4.50
C LEU A 263 9.88 16.41 3.42
N LEU A 264 10.86 17.13 2.83
CA LEU A 264 10.55 18.14 1.81
C LEU A 264 10.04 17.52 0.51
N PRO A 265 10.67 16.49 -0.08
CA PRO A 265 10.10 15.79 -1.22
C PRO A 265 8.74 15.15 -0.91
N THR A 266 8.57 14.57 0.29
CA THR A 266 7.29 13.98 0.72
C THR A 266 6.19 15.02 0.81
N TRP A 267 6.50 16.22 1.32
CA TRP A 267 5.54 17.33 1.38
C TRP A 267 5.16 17.85 -0.02
N GLU A 268 6.13 17.94 -0.95
CA GLU A 268 5.86 18.27 -2.34
C GLU A 268 4.92 17.24 -2.98
N LEU A 269 5.23 15.94 -2.83
CA LEU A 269 4.36 14.86 -3.30
C LEU A 269 2.94 14.95 -2.72
N ALA A 270 2.82 15.17 -1.40
CA ALA A 270 1.54 15.27 -0.73
C ALA A 270 0.64 16.39 -1.29
N ARG A 271 1.25 17.51 -1.71
CA ARG A 271 0.53 18.63 -2.33
C ARG A 271 0.03 18.33 -3.75
N LEU A 272 0.72 17.47 -4.47
CA LEU A 272 0.40 17.08 -5.85
C LEU A 272 -0.42 15.78 -5.91
N SER A 273 -0.64 15.15 -4.78
CA SER A 273 -1.37 13.89 -4.67
C SER A 273 -2.88 14.12 -4.50
N VAL A 274 -3.63 13.03 -4.59
CA VAL A 274 -5.05 12.99 -4.24
C VAL A 274 -5.35 13.38 -2.78
N ARG A 275 -4.31 13.45 -1.93
CA ARG A 275 -4.40 13.79 -0.51
C ARG A 275 -4.24 15.28 -0.22
N SER A 276 -4.00 16.12 -1.22
CA SER A 276 -3.72 17.56 -1.05
C SER A 276 -4.83 18.32 -0.31
N ASP A 277 -6.08 17.92 -0.51
CA ASP A 277 -7.25 18.58 0.11
C ASP A 277 -7.66 17.93 1.45
N GLY A 278 -6.84 16.97 1.94
CA GLY A 278 -7.16 16.14 3.09
C GLY A 278 -8.14 15.00 2.74
N LEU A 279 -8.50 14.23 3.75
CA LEU A 279 -9.46 13.14 3.60
C LEU A 279 -10.85 13.58 4.02
N GLY A 280 -11.88 13.20 3.28
CA GLY A 280 -13.26 13.34 3.75
C GLY A 280 -13.47 12.55 5.05
N TYR A 281 -14.37 13.00 5.93
CA TYR A 281 -14.60 12.37 7.24
C TYR A 281 -14.88 10.85 7.13
N ARG A 282 -15.63 10.43 6.11
CA ARG A 282 -15.94 9.02 5.86
C ARG A 282 -14.69 8.20 5.56
N GLU A 283 -13.76 8.77 4.82
CA GLU A 283 -12.49 8.14 4.47
C GLU A 283 -11.51 8.18 5.64
N ALA A 284 -11.37 9.32 6.32
CA ALA A 284 -10.54 9.48 7.51
C ALA A 284 -10.96 8.52 8.64
N THR A 285 -12.26 8.16 8.72
CA THR A 285 -12.80 7.20 9.68
C THR A 285 -13.00 5.79 9.10
N SER A 286 -12.43 5.50 7.92
CA SER A 286 -12.35 4.10 7.43
C SER A 286 -11.52 3.26 8.40
N PHE A 287 -11.77 1.95 8.48
CA PHE A 287 -11.12 1.07 9.46
C PHE A 287 -11.30 1.53 10.93
N SER A 288 -12.43 2.15 11.28
CA SER A 288 -12.79 2.40 12.67
C SER A 288 -13.06 1.08 13.39
N LEU A 289 -12.65 0.99 14.64
CA LEU A 289 -12.93 -0.19 15.47
C LEU A 289 -14.43 -0.23 15.80
N ASN A 290 -15.10 -1.29 15.35
CA ASN A 290 -16.49 -1.52 15.71
C ASN A 290 -16.56 -1.99 17.17
N PRO A 291 -17.35 -1.35 18.06
CA PRO A 291 -17.50 -1.76 19.46
C PRO A 291 -17.85 -3.24 19.66
N TRP A 292 -18.62 -3.83 18.76
CA TRP A 292 -18.99 -5.25 18.81
C TRP A 292 -17.83 -6.21 18.53
N LEU A 293 -16.78 -5.73 17.87
CA LEU A 293 -15.58 -6.49 17.57
C LEU A 293 -14.50 -6.37 18.66
N LEU A 294 -14.69 -5.53 19.69
CA LEU A 294 -13.72 -5.33 20.76
C LEU A 294 -13.26 -6.64 21.40
N ARG A 295 -14.15 -7.62 21.56
CA ARG A 295 -13.80 -8.93 22.12
C ARG A 295 -12.74 -9.65 21.27
N TYR A 296 -12.85 -9.60 19.96
CA TYR A 296 -11.90 -10.24 19.04
C TYR A 296 -10.60 -9.45 18.90
N THR A 297 -10.66 -8.14 19.13
CA THR A 297 -9.49 -7.26 19.15
C THR A 297 -8.63 -7.49 20.40
N LEU A 298 -9.26 -7.57 21.59
CA LEU A 298 -8.58 -7.54 22.88
C LEU A 298 -8.29 -8.93 23.45
N LEU A 299 -9.10 -9.94 23.10
CA LEU A 299 -8.90 -11.31 23.58
C LEU A 299 -8.01 -12.11 22.63
N PRO A 300 -7.23 -13.05 23.17
CA PRO A 300 -6.38 -13.93 22.39
C PRO A 300 -7.19 -14.80 21.41
N PRO A 301 -6.77 -14.96 20.17
CA PRO A 301 -7.50 -15.73 19.16
C PRO A 301 -7.33 -17.26 19.30
N TYR A 302 -6.30 -17.75 19.99
CA TYR A 302 -6.00 -19.17 20.22
C TYR A 302 -6.13 -20.07 18.99
N GLY A 303 -5.61 -19.64 17.82
CA GLY A 303 -5.67 -20.40 16.57
C GLY A 303 -6.94 -20.14 15.73
N ALA A 304 -7.86 -19.27 16.17
CA ALA A 304 -8.99 -18.87 15.36
C ALA A 304 -8.56 -18.15 14.07
N ASP A 305 -9.35 -18.32 13.01
CA ASP A 305 -9.13 -17.61 11.76
C ASP A 305 -9.59 -16.15 11.86
N LEU A 306 -8.61 -15.25 11.92
CA LEU A 306 -8.86 -13.81 12.01
C LEU A 306 -9.37 -13.19 10.71
N VAL A 307 -9.11 -13.83 9.57
CA VAL A 307 -9.61 -13.37 8.26
C VAL A 307 -11.13 -13.49 8.19
N GLN A 308 -11.71 -14.53 8.78
CA GLN A 308 -13.18 -14.68 8.85
C GLN A 308 -13.85 -13.55 9.66
N VAL A 309 -13.16 -13.01 10.67
CA VAL A 309 -13.71 -11.97 11.57
C VAL A 309 -13.51 -10.57 11.00
N PHE A 310 -12.32 -10.27 10.51
CA PHE A 310 -11.89 -8.91 10.16
C PHE A 310 -11.56 -8.74 8.66
N GLY A 311 -11.64 -9.80 7.87
CA GLY A 311 -11.14 -9.82 6.50
C GLY A 311 -9.60 -9.82 6.45
N GLU A 312 -9.05 -9.63 5.26
CA GLU A 312 -7.61 -9.63 5.01
C GLU A 312 -6.85 -8.54 5.81
N ALA A 313 -7.52 -7.46 6.19
CA ALA A 313 -6.94 -6.37 6.96
C ALA A 313 -6.91 -6.62 8.48
N TYR A 314 -7.06 -7.87 8.94
CA TYR A 314 -7.13 -8.20 10.37
C TYR A 314 -5.93 -7.67 11.18
N GLY A 315 -4.76 -7.55 10.56
CA GLY A 315 -3.55 -7.02 11.20
C GLY A 315 -3.70 -5.62 11.79
N GLU A 316 -4.62 -4.82 11.27
CA GLU A 316 -4.93 -3.50 11.81
C GLU A 316 -5.74 -3.56 13.10
N TYR A 317 -6.58 -4.60 13.27
CA TYR A 317 -7.56 -4.67 14.36
C TYR A 317 -7.07 -5.45 15.58
N VAL A 318 -6.11 -6.33 15.43
CA VAL A 318 -5.68 -7.26 16.50
C VAL A 318 -4.78 -6.54 17.50
N ALA A 319 -5.14 -6.62 18.81
CA ALA A 319 -4.37 -5.96 19.88
C ALA A 319 -4.40 -6.71 21.22
N TYR A 320 -4.51 -8.03 21.18
CA TYR A 320 -4.52 -8.84 22.40
C TYR A 320 -3.19 -8.75 23.18
N VAL A 321 -3.30 -8.85 24.51
CA VAL A 321 -2.15 -8.87 25.44
C VAL A 321 -2.14 -10.10 26.34
N GLY A 322 -2.96 -11.11 26.05
CA GLY A 322 -3.21 -12.28 26.86
C GLY A 322 -4.27 -12.04 27.96
N VAL A 323 -4.99 -13.09 28.34
CA VAL A 323 -5.96 -13.02 29.45
C VAL A 323 -5.22 -12.76 30.78
N ILE A 324 -4.08 -13.42 30.96
CA ILE A 324 -3.20 -13.16 32.11
C ILE A 324 -2.72 -11.70 32.09
N GLY A 325 -2.36 -11.20 30.94
CA GLY A 325 -1.97 -9.80 30.74
C GLY A 325 -3.07 -8.82 31.12
N LEU A 326 -4.30 -9.06 30.67
CA LEU A 326 -5.47 -8.26 31.02
C LEU A 326 -5.71 -8.25 32.54
N GLY A 327 -5.62 -9.43 33.18
CA GLY A 327 -5.76 -9.56 34.64
C GLY A 327 -4.69 -8.75 35.40
N LEU A 328 -3.43 -8.85 34.99
CA LEU A 328 -2.33 -8.08 35.60
C LEU A 328 -2.47 -6.57 35.42
N ALA A 329 -2.87 -6.13 34.22
CA ALA A 329 -3.12 -4.71 33.96
C ALA A 329 -4.31 -4.17 34.78
N ALA A 330 -5.40 -4.94 34.88
CA ALA A 330 -6.56 -4.61 35.72
C ALA A 330 -6.17 -4.52 37.21
N LEU A 331 -5.33 -5.44 37.70
CA LEU A 331 -4.79 -5.41 39.06
C LEU A 331 -3.98 -4.13 39.30
N ALA A 332 -3.11 -3.73 38.35
CA ALA A 332 -2.35 -2.48 38.46
C ALA A 332 -3.30 -1.28 38.58
N GLY A 333 -4.27 -1.21 37.66
CA GLY A 333 -5.28 -0.12 37.64
C GLY A 333 -6.07 -0.03 38.94
N TRP A 334 -6.58 -1.17 39.45
CA TRP A 334 -7.30 -1.25 40.71
C TRP A 334 -6.48 -0.75 41.88
N GLN A 335 -5.22 -1.19 42.00
CA GLN A 335 -4.34 -0.79 43.10
C GLN A 335 -3.98 0.71 42.99
N GLY A 336 -3.71 1.22 41.78
CA GLY A 336 -3.46 2.66 41.56
C GLY A 336 -4.65 3.53 41.97
N TRP A 337 -5.87 3.07 41.68
CA TRP A 337 -7.12 3.75 42.06
C TRP A 337 -7.35 3.74 43.61
N ARG A 338 -7.17 2.58 44.24
CA ARG A 338 -7.27 2.46 45.70
C ARG A 338 -6.28 3.37 46.43
N HIS A 339 -5.03 3.41 46.01
CA HIS A 339 -4.03 4.32 46.58
C HIS A 339 -4.44 5.80 46.48
N ARG A 340 -5.06 6.19 45.36
CA ARG A 340 -5.53 7.56 45.19
C ARG A 340 -6.72 7.94 46.06
N LEU A 341 -7.60 6.98 46.38
CA LEU A 341 -8.75 7.21 47.24
C LEU A 341 -8.41 7.17 48.71
N GLY A 342 -7.16 6.92 49.09
CA GLY A 342 -6.76 6.79 50.50
C GLY A 342 -7.31 5.54 51.21
N MET A 343 -7.84 4.57 50.42
CA MET A 343 -8.44 3.33 50.94
C MET A 343 -7.37 2.24 51.21
N SER A 344 -6.20 2.63 51.77
CA SER A 344 -5.27 1.64 52.27
C SER A 344 -5.85 1.04 53.55
N VAL A 345 -6.07 -0.29 53.54
CA VAL A 345 -6.49 -1.03 54.74
C VAL A 345 -5.37 -0.91 55.76
N GLY A 346 -5.56 -0.02 56.74
CA GLY A 346 -4.70 0.07 57.92
C GLY A 346 -4.74 -1.23 58.71
N LYS A 347 -3.60 -1.84 59.01
CA LYS A 347 -3.48 -2.65 60.20
C LYS A 347 -3.63 -1.72 61.40
N ALA A 348 -4.73 -1.87 62.12
CA ALA A 348 -4.86 -1.35 63.47
C ALA A 348 -3.71 -1.94 64.33
N GLY A 349 -2.97 -1.07 64.99
CA GLY A 349 -2.08 -1.39 66.08
C GLY A 349 -0.60 -1.11 65.79
N LEU A 350 -0.21 0.14 65.99
CA LEU A 350 0.90 0.63 66.79
C LEU A 350 1.11 2.11 66.46
N GLU A 351 0.78 2.94 67.41
CA GLU A 351 1.18 4.33 67.43
C GLU A 351 2.71 4.40 67.44
N SER A 352 3.28 5.02 66.45
CA SER A 352 4.59 5.67 66.56
C SER A 352 4.76 6.67 65.46
N SER A 353 4.90 7.92 65.89
CA SER A 353 5.58 9.06 65.28
C SER A 353 5.09 9.59 63.91
N VAL A 354 4.56 10.77 63.99
CA VAL A 354 4.50 11.81 62.98
C VAL A 354 5.85 11.84 62.23
N ASP A 355 5.84 11.35 60.98
CA ASP A 355 6.66 11.71 59.82
C ASP A 355 6.64 10.56 58.74
N ASP A 356 5.49 10.46 58.05
CA ASP A 356 5.47 9.71 56.81
C ASP A 356 4.65 10.44 55.73
N GLY A 357 5.20 11.54 55.27
CA GLY A 357 4.95 11.99 53.91
C GLY A 357 5.24 10.87 52.94
N GLY A 358 4.20 10.33 52.26
CA GLY A 358 4.21 9.14 51.48
C GLY A 358 5.53 8.97 50.69
N SER A 359 6.15 7.81 50.86
CA SER A 359 7.50 7.56 50.29
C SER A 359 7.53 7.96 48.81
N PRO A 360 8.55 8.69 48.34
CA PRO A 360 8.65 9.15 46.94
C PRO A 360 8.46 8.04 45.88
N LYS A 361 8.70 6.78 46.28
CA LYS A 361 8.54 5.59 45.42
C LYS A 361 7.07 5.22 45.18
N SER A 362 6.17 5.41 46.18
CA SER A 362 4.75 5.05 46.02
C SER A 362 3.98 6.05 45.15
N THR A 363 4.34 7.33 45.20
CA THR A 363 3.74 8.37 44.38
C THR A 363 4.16 8.24 42.92
N HIS A 364 5.42 7.88 42.64
CA HIS A 364 5.88 7.62 41.29
C HIS A 364 5.19 6.42 40.64
N TRP A 365 4.93 5.34 41.39
CA TRP A 365 4.26 4.15 40.92
C TRP A 365 2.79 4.45 40.55
N SER A 366 2.03 5.09 41.44
CA SER A 366 0.62 5.43 41.20
C SER A 366 0.44 6.42 40.04
N ALA A 367 1.36 7.37 39.87
CA ALA A 367 1.37 8.28 38.74
C ALA A 367 1.64 7.55 37.39
N ALA A 368 2.52 6.53 37.37
CA ALA A 368 2.74 5.71 36.21
C ALA A 368 1.47 4.92 35.84
N VAL A 369 0.85 4.23 36.82
CA VAL A 369 -0.41 3.49 36.59
C VAL A 369 -1.46 4.38 35.96
N CYS A 370 -1.73 5.56 36.53
CA CYS A 370 -2.76 6.47 36.01
C CYS A 370 -2.43 6.97 34.58
N SER A 371 -1.16 7.32 34.32
CA SER A 371 -0.75 7.81 33.01
C SER A 371 -0.90 6.74 31.93
N PHE A 372 -0.47 5.50 32.18
CA PHE A 372 -0.57 4.41 31.22
C PHE A 372 -2.00 3.86 31.08
N THR A 373 -2.81 3.92 32.15
CA THR A 373 -4.26 3.63 32.05
C THR A 373 -4.95 4.65 31.13
N LEU A 374 -4.62 5.94 31.26
CA LEU A 374 -5.18 6.97 30.40
C LEU A 374 -4.73 6.80 28.93
N LEU A 375 -3.45 6.46 28.70
CA LEU A 375 -2.96 6.20 27.36
C LEU A 375 -3.65 4.99 26.73
N ALA A 376 -3.79 3.88 27.48
CA ALA A 376 -4.45 2.68 26.99
C ALA A 376 -5.94 2.93 26.70
N ALA A 377 -6.66 3.55 27.63
CA ALA A 377 -8.06 3.90 27.45
C ALA A 377 -8.27 4.93 26.32
N GLY A 378 -7.39 5.94 26.22
CA GLY A 378 -7.39 6.93 25.17
C GLY A 378 -7.13 6.31 23.78
N GLY A 379 -6.24 5.34 23.70
CA GLY A 379 -5.97 4.56 22.48
C GLY A 379 -7.23 3.83 21.99
N VAL A 380 -7.91 3.08 22.85
CA VAL A 380 -9.18 2.42 22.52
C VAL A 380 -10.25 3.45 22.13
N PHE A 381 -10.39 4.52 22.92
CA PHE A 381 -11.39 5.57 22.68
C PHE A 381 -11.23 6.22 21.30
N LEU A 382 -10.00 6.54 20.91
CA LEU A 382 -9.70 7.12 19.59
C LEU A 382 -9.82 6.08 18.46
N ALA A 383 -9.51 4.80 18.73
CA ALA A 383 -9.65 3.72 17.75
C ALA A 383 -11.10 3.48 17.31
N LEU A 384 -12.09 3.82 18.14
CA LEU A 384 -13.52 3.74 17.79
C LEU A 384 -13.90 4.65 16.62
N GLY A 385 -13.09 5.66 16.30
CA GLY A 385 -13.24 6.51 15.11
C GLY A 385 -14.67 6.98 14.87
N ARG A 386 -15.32 6.45 13.85
CA ARG A 386 -16.71 6.81 13.49
C ARG A 386 -17.73 6.56 14.60
N ALA A 387 -17.53 5.51 15.41
CA ALA A 387 -18.41 5.22 16.55
C ALA A 387 -18.21 6.17 17.74
N ASN A 388 -17.23 7.08 17.68
CA ASN A 388 -16.90 8.04 18.70
C ASN A 388 -17.19 9.48 18.24
N PRO A 389 -18.26 10.14 18.70
CA PRO A 389 -18.58 11.50 18.28
C PRO A 389 -17.47 12.52 18.54
N PHE A 390 -16.66 12.31 19.57
CA PHE A 390 -15.54 13.20 19.87
C PHE A 390 -14.45 13.16 18.80
N TYR A 391 -14.34 12.04 18.05
CA TYR A 391 -13.41 11.96 16.93
C TYR A 391 -13.77 12.95 15.82
N TYR A 392 -15.05 13.24 15.61
CA TYR A 392 -15.51 14.28 14.69
C TYR A 392 -15.00 15.67 15.08
N VAL A 393 -15.02 15.99 16.37
CA VAL A 393 -14.48 17.26 16.87
C VAL A 393 -12.96 17.33 16.63
N LEU A 394 -12.23 16.26 16.93
CA LEU A 394 -10.79 16.20 16.69
C LEU A 394 -10.44 16.32 15.21
N TYR A 395 -11.23 15.69 14.34
CA TYR A 395 -11.04 15.76 12.88
C TYR A 395 -11.10 17.20 12.37
N HIS A 396 -12.00 18.04 12.89
CA HIS A 396 -12.15 19.42 12.45
C HIS A 396 -11.20 20.41 13.14
N LEU A 397 -10.86 20.17 14.42
CA LEU A 397 -10.13 21.16 15.23
C LEU A 397 -8.65 20.87 15.39
N VAL A 398 -8.23 19.60 15.28
CA VAL A 398 -6.84 19.22 15.56
C VAL A 398 -6.11 18.87 14.28
N PRO A 399 -5.11 19.66 13.88
CA PRO A 399 -4.32 19.37 12.67
C PRO A 399 -3.74 17.95 12.71
N GLY A 400 -3.85 17.24 11.58
CA GLY A 400 -3.35 15.87 11.41
C GLY A 400 -4.42 14.78 11.55
N PHE A 401 -5.53 14.99 12.28
CA PHE A 401 -6.60 13.99 12.36
C PHE A 401 -7.31 13.78 11.02
N GLY A 402 -7.47 14.82 10.22
CA GLY A 402 -8.03 14.74 8.86
C GLY A 402 -7.03 14.32 7.77
N ALA A 403 -5.75 14.19 8.11
CA ALA A 403 -4.72 13.80 7.15
C ALA A 403 -4.54 12.28 7.01
N PHE A 404 -5.04 11.49 7.97
CA PHE A 404 -4.82 10.06 8.06
C PHE A 404 -6.13 9.28 8.17
N ARG A 405 -6.14 8.07 7.58
CA ARG A 405 -7.24 7.10 7.71
C ARG A 405 -6.93 6.07 8.82
N ALA A 406 -7.83 5.13 9.02
CA ALA A 406 -7.68 4.00 9.93
C ALA A 406 -7.49 4.41 11.41
N PRO A 407 -8.55 4.92 12.08
CA PRO A 407 -8.53 5.24 13.52
C PRO A 407 -8.11 4.06 14.40
N VAL A 408 -8.36 2.81 13.97
CA VAL A 408 -7.97 1.61 14.73
C VAL A 408 -6.47 1.59 15.08
N ARG A 409 -5.62 2.27 14.32
CA ARG A 409 -4.16 2.38 14.58
C ARG A 409 -3.82 3.07 15.92
N TRP A 410 -4.76 3.81 16.51
CA TRP A 410 -4.61 4.34 17.88
C TRP A 410 -4.46 3.24 18.92
N MET A 411 -4.79 1.98 18.58
CA MET A 411 -4.51 0.81 19.43
C MET A 411 -3.00 0.62 19.71
N ALA A 412 -2.11 1.29 18.98
CA ALA A 412 -0.68 1.38 19.31
C ALA A 412 -0.45 1.93 20.73
N LEU A 413 -1.21 2.96 21.13
CA LEU A 413 -1.12 3.53 22.48
C LEU A 413 -1.72 2.60 23.53
N TYR A 414 -2.78 1.85 23.18
CA TYR A 414 -3.31 0.79 24.03
C TYR A 414 -2.25 -0.30 24.26
N ALA A 415 -1.64 -0.82 23.21
CA ALA A 415 -0.64 -1.88 23.31
C ALA A 415 0.55 -1.47 24.19
N TRP A 416 1.08 -0.25 24.01
CA TRP A 416 2.14 0.28 24.84
C TRP A 416 1.70 0.49 26.30
N GLY A 417 0.55 1.13 26.52
CA GLY A 417 0.01 1.35 27.86
C GLY A 417 -0.23 0.05 28.63
N MET A 418 -0.83 -0.94 27.97
CA MET A 418 -1.10 -2.25 28.56
C MET A 418 0.18 -3.00 28.90
N ALA A 419 1.19 -2.98 28.04
CA ALA A 419 2.46 -3.65 28.30
C ALA A 419 3.12 -3.11 29.58
N VAL A 420 3.10 -1.79 29.79
CA VAL A 420 3.63 -1.18 31.01
C VAL A 420 2.75 -1.52 32.22
N LEU A 421 1.41 -1.50 32.08
CA LEU A 421 0.49 -1.86 33.17
C LEU A 421 0.65 -3.32 33.59
N ILE A 422 0.86 -4.25 32.64
CA ILE A 422 1.19 -5.67 32.92
C ILE A 422 2.44 -5.76 33.79
N GLY A 423 3.50 -5.04 33.41
CA GLY A 423 4.72 -4.98 34.21
C GLY A 423 4.47 -4.43 35.63
N LEU A 424 3.71 -3.32 35.76
CA LEU A 424 3.38 -2.73 37.05
C LEU A 424 2.53 -3.69 37.92
N GLY A 425 1.58 -4.42 37.33
CA GLY A 425 0.75 -5.40 38.03
C GLY A 425 1.57 -6.57 38.52
N LEU A 426 2.44 -7.12 37.68
CA LEU A 426 3.30 -8.24 38.06
C LEU A 426 4.35 -7.83 39.11
N ASP A 427 4.86 -6.60 39.07
CA ASP A 427 5.77 -6.05 40.08
C ASP A 427 5.07 -5.90 41.43
N TRP A 428 3.81 -5.48 41.42
CA TRP A 428 3.00 -5.48 42.63
C TRP A 428 2.85 -6.88 43.27
N VAL A 429 2.55 -7.90 42.43
CA VAL A 429 2.52 -9.32 42.86
C VAL A 429 3.87 -9.74 43.41
N ALA A 430 4.98 -9.39 42.72
CA ALA A 430 6.33 -9.73 43.14
C ALA A 430 6.68 -9.11 44.52
N ARG A 431 6.32 -7.86 44.79
CA ARG A 431 6.52 -7.23 46.09
C ARG A 431 5.69 -7.90 47.18
N ARG A 432 4.40 -8.16 46.89
CA ARG A 432 3.51 -8.83 47.87
C ARG A 432 3.97 -10.24 48.21
N ALA A 433 4.54 -10.97 47.22
CA ALA A 433 5.12 -12.27 47.44
C ALA A 433 6.33 -12.26 48.41
N GLN A 434 7.09 -11.15 48.45
CA GLN A 434 8.22 -10.98 49.36
C GLN A 434 7.79 -10.69 50.79
N ASP A 435 6.60 -10.11 50.97
CA ASP A 435 6.05 -9.80 52.32
C ASP A 435 5.49 -11.05 53.03
N VAL A 436 5.34 -12.16 52.34
CA VAL A 436 4.81 -13.41 52.93
C VAL A 436 5.94 -14.17 53.69
N GLY A 437 5.69 -14.39 54.99
CA GLY A 437 6.62 -15.11 55.86
C GLY A 437 6.44 -16.63 55.82
N GLY A 438 7.39 -17.37 56.44
CA GLY A 438 7.29 -18.81 56.69
C GLY A 438 7.58 -19.70 55.47
N LYS A 439 7.21 -20.99 55.54
CA LYS A 439 7.46 -21.98 54.45
C LYS A 439 6.82 -21.64 53.11
N ARG A 440 5.79 -20.83 53.11
CA ARG A 440 5.14 -20.33 51.84
C ARG A 440 6.00 -19.32 51.09
N ARG A 441 7.04 -18.72 51.70
CA ARG A 441 7.92 -17.71 51.09
C ARG A 441 8.59 -18.22 49.79
N THR A 442 9.11 -19.45 49.79
CA THR A 442 9.81 -20.04 48.66
C THR A 442 8.86 -20.24 47.47
N MET A 443 7.66 -20.78 47.71
CA MET A 443 6.65 -21.00 46.68
C MET A 443 6.16 -19.66 46.06
N MET A 444 5.88 -18.69 46.93
CA MET A 444 5.43 -17.34 46.50
C MET A 444 6.51 -16.57 45.78
N ALA A 445 7.80 -16.81 46.04
CA ALA A 445 8.90 -16.14 45.33
C ALA A 445 8.98 -16.50 43.83
N TRP A 446 8.55 -17.70 43.45
CA TRP A 446 8.52 -18.15 42.05
C TRP A 446 7.27 -17.71 41.27
N MET A 447 6.20 -17.31 41.97
CA MET A 447 4.91 -16.95 41.37
C MET A 447 5.03 -15.87 40.29
N PRO A 448 5.80 -14.75 40.45
CA PRO A 448 5.95 -13.75 39.39
C PRO A 448 6.62 -14.30 38.13
N THR A 449 7.61 -15.19 38.32
CA THR A 449 8.30 -15.84 37.17
C THR A 449 7.36 -16.82 36.47
N LEU A 450 6.57 -17.59 37.21
CA LEU A 450 5.56 -18.50 36.67
C LEU A 450 4.49 -17.74 35.87
N LEU A 451 3.93 -16.66 36.42
CA LEU A 451 2.95 -15.82 35.73
C LEU A 451 3.54 -15.19 34.46
N ALA A 452 4.78 -14.73 34.49
CA ALA A 452 5.48 -14.25 33.30
C ALA A 452 5.63 -15.35 32.24
N GLY A 453 5.99 -16.58 32.67
CA GLY A 453 6.11 -17.76 31.80
C GLY A 453 4.78 -18.14 31.13
N VAL A 454 3.69 -18.19 31.94
CA VAL A 454 2.33 -18.47 31.40
C VAL A 454 1.90 -17.40 30.39
N LEU A 455 2.12 -16.13 30.72
CA LEU A 455 1.83 -15.02 29.78
C LEU A 455 2.61 -15.18 28.45
N VAL A 456 3.91 -15.50 28.53
CA VAL A 456 4.70 -15.77 27.33
C VAL A 456 4.12 -16.93 26.52
N GLY A 457 3.78 -18.02 27.17
CA GLY A 457 3.16 -19.19 26.53
C GLY A 457 1.84 -18.83 25.85
N GLU A 458 1.00 -18.03 26.53
CA GLU A 458 -0.26 -17.53 25.98
C GLU A 458 -0.06 -16.65 24.73
N LEU A 459 0.94 -15.76 24.74
CA LEU A 459 1.27 -14.93 23.57
C LEU A 459 1.77 -15.76 22.39
N PHE A 460 2.59 -16.81 22.65
CA PHE A 460 3.05 -17.73 21.60
C PHE A 460 1.91 -18.54 21.00
N LEU A 461 0.99 -19.04 21.84
CA LEU A 461 -0.19 -19.78 21.39
C LEU A 461 -1.10 -18.88 20.51
N SER A 462 -1.34 -17.65 20.97
CA SER A 462 -2.16 -16.68 20.23
C SER A 462 -1.49 -16.21 18.94
N GLY A 463 -0.17 -16.12 18.93
CA GLY A 463 0.63 -15.77 17.76
C GLY A 463 0.49 -16.77 16.60
N GLN A 464 0.06 -18.00 16.87
CA GLN A 464 -0.20 -19.00 15.82
C GLN A 464 -1.35 -18.61 14.88
N SER A 465 -2.23 -17.69 15.27
CA SER A 465 -3.25 -17.13 14.41
C SER A 465 -2.74 -16.03 13.46
N LEU A 466 -1.51 -15.55 13.63
CA LEU A 466 -0.92 -14.48 12.82
C LEU A 466 -0.17 -15.03 11.63
N ARG A 467 -0.10 -14.23 10.57
CA ARG A 467 0.44 -14.62 9.24
C ARG A 467 1.90 -15.13 9.27
N HIS A 468 2.74 -14.62 10.17
CA HIS A 468 4.11 -15.11 10.31
C HIS A 468 4.19 -16.60 10.70
N SER A 469 3.10 -17.19 11.19
CA SER A 469 2.98 -18.61 11.52
C SER A 469 2.64 -19.48 10.32
N TYR A 470 2.26 -18.88 9.18
CA TYR A 470 1.88 -19.56 7.94
C TYR A 470 2.68 -19.05 6.73
N PRO A 471 4.02 -19.00 6.83
CA PRO A 471 4.82 -18.64 5.67
C PRO A 471 4.72 -19.72 4.59
N THR A 472 4.93 -19.34 3.34
CA THR A 472 4.83 -20.24 2.19
C THR A 472 6.17 -20.48 1.50
N ALA A 473 6.19 -21.33 0.47
CA ALA A 473 7.39 -21.67 -0.27
C ALA A 473 7.98 -20.47 -1.01
N PRO A 474 9.32 -20.34 -1.07
CA PRO A 474 10.00 -19.21 -1.71
C PRO A 474 9.77 -19.12 -3.23
N GLU A 475 9.36 -20.21 -3.86
CA GLU A 475 8.99 -20.27 -5.27
C GLU A 475 7.82 -19.34 -5.59
N ALA A 476 6.93 -19.07 -4.63
CA ALA A 476 5.89 -18.05 -4.76
C ALA A 476 6.47 -16.69 -5.17
N TYR A 477 7.68 -16.35 -4.71
CA TYR A 477 8.37 -15.12 -5.08
C TYR A 477 9.31 -15.32 -6.29
N THR A 478 10.10 -16.39 -6.32
CA THR A 478 11.22 -16.56 -7.28
C THR A 478 10.80 -17.12 -8.63
N LEU A 479 9.73 -17.95 -8.68
CA LEU A 479 9.30 -18.59 -9.93
C LEU A 479 8.79 -17.56 -10.93
N LEU A 480 9.35 -17.53 -12.13
CA LEU A 480 8.88 -16.68 -13.21
C LEU A 480 7.62 -17.29 -13.84
N ARG A 481 6.53 -16.50 -13.92
CA ARG A 481 5.27 -16.96 -14.52
C ARG A 481 5.29 -16.79 -16.06
N PRO A 482 4.51 -17.61 -16.81
CA PRO A 482 4.48 -17.56 -18.27
C PRO A 482 4.13 -16.20 -18.85
N SER A 483 3.14 -15.50 -18.30
CA SER A 483 2.76 -14.15 -18.74
C SER A 483 3.93 -13.16 -18.62
N ILE A 484 4.66 -13.20 -17.51
CA ILE A 484 5.82 -12.33 -17.25
C ILE A 484 6.95 -12.70 -18.22
N ALA A 485 7.21 -14.00 -18.42
CA ALA A 485 8.22 -14.46 -19.36
C ALA A 485 7.92 -13.95 -20.77
N HIS A 486 6.66 -14.02 -21.20
CA HIS A 486 6.22 -13.52 -22.51
C HIS A 486 6.47 -12.01 -22.65
N LEU A 487 6.02 -11.20 -21.70
CA LEU A 487 6.21 -9.75 -21.76
C LEU A 487 7.68 -9.33 -21.75
N LYS A 488 8.56 -10.10 -21.10
CA LYS A 488 10.00 -9.84 -21.08
C LYS A 488 10.73 -10.21 -22.37
N THR A 489 10.09 -10.89 -23.31
CA THR A 489 10.69 -11.14 -24.64
C THR A 489 10.72 -9.89 -25.52
N ASP A 490 9.88 -8.91 -25.22
CA ASP A 490 9.85 -7.63 -25.92
C ASP A 490 10.91 -6.68 -25.34
N PRO A 491 11.90 -6.26 -26.12
CA PRO A 491 12.96 -5.35 -25.64
C PRO A 491 12.52 -3.89 -25.59
N ASP A 492 11.40 -3.53 -26.21
CA ASP A 492 10.95 -2.15 -26.32
C ASP A 492 10.33 -1.61 -25.04
N VAL A 493 10.33 -0.29 -24.89
CA VAL A 493 9.79 0.39 -23.72
C VAL A 493 8.27 0.61 -23.89
N HIS A 494 7.51 -0.45 -23.60
CA HIS A 494 6.04 -0.43 -23.67
C HIS A 494 5.40 -0.52 -22.29
N ARG A 495 4.13 -0.15 -22.21
CA ARG A 495 3.30 -0.42 -21.04
C ARG A 495 2.35 -1.58 -21.31
N PHE A 496 1.91 -2.18 -20.23
CA PHE A 496 0.77 -3.08 -20.24
C PHE A 496 -0.33 -2.56 -19.31
N LEU A 497 -1.55 -3.04 -19.56
CA LEU A 497 -2.69 -2.87 -18.66
C LEU A 497 -3.30 -4.26 -18.40
N SER A 498 -3.42 -4.64 -17.14
CA SER A 498 -4.09 -5.87 -16.75
C SER A 498 -5.51 -5.56 -16.28
N LEU A 499 -6.50 -6.25 -16.85
CA LEU A 499 -7.90 -6.18 -16.43
C LEU A 499 -8.28 -7.39 -15.56
N SER A 500 -7.37 -8.40 -15.45
CA SER A 500 -7.67 -9.58 -14.67
C SER A 500 -7.71 -9.28 -13.18
N GLY A 501 -8.82 -9.62 -12.54
CA GLY A 501 -9.01 -9.61 -11.08
C GLY A 501 -8.94 -11.00 -10.46
N ILE A 502 -8.71 -12.05 -11.24
CA ILE A 502 -8.65 -13.43 -10.75
C ILE A 502 -7.31 -13.67 -10.09
N VAL A 503 -7.35 -13.86 -8.78
CA VAL A 503 -6.17 -14.15 -7.95
C VAL A 503 -6.18 -15.57 -7.37
N TYR A 504 -7.21 -16.36 -7.68
CA TYR A 504 -7.39 -17.70 -7.16
C TYR A 504 -8.36 -18.52 -8.02
N ASP A 505 -8.01 -19.78 -8.26
CA ASP A 505 -8.85 -20.79 -8.90
C ASP A 505 -8.87 -22.07 -8.03
N PRO A 506 -10.05 -22.68 -7.76
CA PRO A 506 -10.12 -23.90 -6.98
C PRO A 506 -9.34 -25.08 -7.59
N GLY A 507 -9.23 -25.15 -8.91
CA GLY A 507 -8.42 -26.15 -9.61
C GLY A 507 -6.94 -26.04 -9.27
N ASP A 508 -6.40 -24.83 -9.25
CA ASP A 508 -5.00 -24.57 -8.85
C ASP A 508 -4.73 -25.01 -7.41
N LEU A 509 -5.68 -24.81 -6.51
CA LEU A 509 -5.53 -25.27 -5.12
C LEU A 509 -5.44 -26.79 -5.03
N ALA A 510 -6.22 -27.52 -5.80
CA ALA A 510 -6.18 -28.99 -5.82
C ALA A 510 -4.82 -29.51 -6.31
N GLU A 511 -4.28 -28.93 -7.39
CA GLU A 511 -2.98 -29.26 -7.93
C GLU A 511 -1.85 -28.94 -6.94
N MET A 512 -1.81 -27.72 -6.42
CA MET A 512 -0.79 -27.29 -5.46
C MET A 512 -0.87 -28.04 -4.13
N ARG A 513 -2.07 -28.43 -3.69
CA ARG A 513 -2.24 -29.28 -2.53
C ARG A 513 -1.65 -30.68 -2.76
N ALA A 514 -1.79 -31.23 -3.95
CA ALA A 514 -1.14 -32.50 -4.31
C ALA A 514 0.39 -32.38 -4.30
N MET A 515 0.95 -31.26 -4.72
CA MET A 515 2.40 -31.02 -4.78
C MET A 515 3.01 -30.65 -3.42
N LEU A 516 2.37 -29.78 -2.65
CA LEU A 516 2.93 -29.12 -1.46
C LEU A 516 2.27 -29.53 -0.14
N GLY A 517 1.11 -30.21 -0.16
CA GLY A 517 0.32 -30.53 1.03
C GLY A 517 1.01 -31.43 2.05
N GLY A 518 2.02 -32.19 1.62
CA GLY A 518 2.88 -32.98 2.53
C GLY A 518 4.02 -32.18 3.19
N GLN A 519 4.28 -30.96 2.72
CA GLN A 519 5.41 -30.13 3.16
C GLN A 519 4.94 -28.85 3.90
N LEU A 520 3.79 -28.32 3.53
CA LEU A 520 3.24 -27.06 4.04
C LEU A 520 1.83 -27.25 4.60
N PRO A 521 1.46 -26.47 5.64
CA PRO A 521 0.07 -26.37 6.11
C PRO A 521 -0.87 -25.89 4.97
N GLU A 522 -2.14 -26.29 5.00
CA GLU A 522 -3.12 -25.97 3.98
C GLU A 522 -3.22 -24.44 3.68
N ARG A 523 -3.20 -23.62 4.74
CA ARG A 523 -3.20 -22.16 4.60
C ARG A 523 -1.97 -21.62 3.85
N SER A 524 -0.80 -22.20 4.09
CA SER A 524 0.43 -21.84 3.37
C SER A 524 0.39 -22.26 1.88
N VAL A 525 -0.26 -23.38 1.57
CA VAL A 525 -0.52 -23.82 0.19
C VAL A 525 -1.48 -22.85 -0.49
N TYR A 526 -2.55 -22.45 0.18
CA TYR A 526 -3.48 -21.44 -0.32
C TYR A 526 -2.78 -20.12 -0.62
N ASP A 527 -1.97 -19.61 0.33
CA ASP A 527 -1.18 -18.38 0.15
C ASP A 527 -0.20 -18.49 -1.04
N TYR A 528 0.37 -19.69 -1.29
CA TYR A 528 1.19 -19.96 -2.47
C TYR A 528 0.40 -19.79 -3.77
N VAL A 529 -0.78 -20.40 -3.86
CA VAL A 529 -1.65 -20.31 -5.04
C VAL A 529 -2.03 -18.86 -5.32
N VAL A 530 -2.46 -18.13 -4.28
CA VAL A 530 -2.82 -16.71 -4.41
C VAL A 530 -1.62 -15.90 -4.92
N ALA A 531 -0.43 -16.09 -4.36
CA ALA A 531 0.77 -15.38 -4.80
C ALA A 531 1.15 -15.70 -6.25
N ALA A 532 1.07 -16.98 -6.66
CA ALA A 532 1.35 -17.41 -8.02
C ALA A 532 0.38 -16.75 -9.02
N LYS A 533 -0.92 -16.71 -8.70
CA LYS A 533 -1.94 -16.06 -9.53
C LYS A 533 -1.78 -14.53 -9.55
N GLN A 534 -1.48 -13.90 -8.43
CA GLN A 534 -1.18 -12.48 -8.37
C GLN A 534 -0.01 -12.10 -9.29
N LYS A 535 1.01 -12.95 -9.36
CA LYS A 535 2.14 -12.78 -10.29
C LYS A 535 1.70 -12.96 -11.74
N GLU A 536 0.90 -14.00 -12.05
CA GLU A 536 0.43 -14.27 -13.42
C GLU A 536 -0.33 -13.08 -14.01
N VAL A 537 -1.14 -12.40 -13.21
CA VAL A 537 -1.89 -11.20 -13.62
C VAL A 537 -1.10 -9.90 -13.43
N LEU A 538 0.15 -9.95 -12.99
CA LEU A 538 0.98 -8.79 -12.63
C LEU A 538 0.23 -7.80 -11.74
N PHE A 539 -0.25 -8.30 -10.59
CA PHE A 539 -1.16 -7.58 -9.72
C PHE A 539 -0.47 -6.37 -9.06
N TYR A 540 -1.13 -5.23 -8.98
CA TYR A 540 -0.70 -3.98 -8.35
C TYR A 540 0.75 -3.55 -8.67
N ASN A 541 1.66 -3.69 -7.67
CA ASN A 541 3.04 -3.19 -7.77
C ASN A 541 4.04 -4.28 -8.18
N LEU A 542 3.59 -5.52 -8.43
CA LEU A 542 4.46 -6.61 -8.88
C LEU A 542 5.25 -6.32 -10.16
N PRO A 543 4.76 -5.49 -11.11
CA PRO A 543 5.55 -5.07 -12.27
C PRO A 543 6.93 -4.51 -11.92
N LEU A 544 7.05 -3.83 -10.78
CA LEU A 544 8.29 -3.25 -10.27
C LEU A 544 9.39 -4.30 -10.02
N LEU A 545 9.01 -5.55 -9.68
CA LEU A 545 9.96 -6.67 -9.50
C LEU A 545 10.65 -7.08 -10.81
N TYR A 546 9.99 -6.88 -11.93
CA TYR A 546 10.39 -7.40 -13.23
C TYR A 546 10.88 -6.33 -14.20
N GLY A 547 10.80 -5.06 -13.79
CA GLY A 547 11.11 -3.92 -14.66
C GLY A 547 10.10 -3.74 -15.79
N LEU A 548 8.83 -4.12 -15.57
CA LEU A 548 7.74 -3.97 -16.52
C LEU A 548 6.94 -2.68 -16.22
N TYR A 549 6.56 -1.97 -17.26
CA TYR A 549 5.86 -0.70 -17.14
C TYR A 549 4.34 -0.91 -17.09
N SER A 550 3.70 -0.57 -15.98
CA SER A 550 2.25 -0.63 -15.80
C SER A 550 1.60 0.75 -15.87
N VAL A 551 0.38 0.81 -16.38
CA VAL A 551 -0.44 2.02 -16.29
C VAL A 551 -0.91 2.24 -14.86
N ASP A 552 -1.31 1.17 -14.19
CA ASP A 552 -1.84 1.23 -12.83
C ASP A 552 -0.81 0.84 -11.75
N GLY A 553 -1.25 0.81 -10.50
CA GLY A 553 -0.50 0.41 -9.33
C GLY A 553 -1.37 0.49 -8.09
N TYR A 554 -0.77 0.36 -6.91
CA TYR A 554 -1.45 0.53 -5.63
C TYR A 554 -0.60 1.30 -4.65
N ASP A 555 -1.17 2.35 -4.08
CA ASP A 555 -0.60 3.04 -2.93
C ASP A 555 -1.72 3.51 -1.98
N GLY A 556 -1.69 2.99 -0.77
CA GLY A 556 -2.63 3.42 0.28
C GLY A 556 -2.22 4.72 0.98
N GLY A 557 -1.06 5.30 0.62
CA GLY A 557 -0.44 6.48 1.21
C GLY A 557 -0.68 7.77 0.42
N LEU A 558 0.34 8.21 -0.32
CA LEU A 558 0.35 9.51 -1.01
C LEU A 558 0.04 9.42 -2.51
N LEU A 559 0.27 8.28 -3.15
CA LEU A 559 -0.01 8.09 -4.57
C LEU A 559 -1.44 7.57 -4.79
N PRO A 560 -2.01 7.74 -5.99
CA PRO A 560 -1.45 8.39 -7.17
C PRO A 560 -1.48 9.93 -7.11
N LEU A 561 -0.89 10.55 -8.14
CA LEU A 561 -0.99 11.99 -8.34
C LEU A 561 -2.42 12.39 -8.73
N ARG A 562 -2.80 13.65 -8.46
CA ARG A 562 -4.11 14.19 -8.86
C ARG A 562 -4.31 14.16 -10.38
N ASP A 563 -3.25 14.47 -11.14
CA ASP A 563 -3.30 14.46 -12.60
C ASP A 563 -3.61 13.06 -13.17
N PHE A 564 -3.14 12.00 -12.50
CA PHE A 564 -3.49 10.63 -12.87
C PHE A 564 -4.98 10.31 -12.65
N LEU A 565 -5.62 10.85 -11.60
CA LEU A 565 -7.06 10.74 -11.44
C LEU A 565 -7.82 11.48 -12.54
N THR A 566 -7.33 12.66 -12.94
CA THR A 566 -7.92 13.41 -14.05
C THR A 566 -7.82 12.61 -15.36
N LEU A 567 -6.67 11.98 -15.62
CA LEU A 567 -6.50 11.10 -16.77
C LEU A 567 -7.44 9.90 -16.75
N GLN A 568 -7.69 9.29 -15.57
CA GLN A 568 -8.64 8.18 -15.45
C GLN A 568 -10.05 8.52 -15.93
N ARG A 569 -10.43 9.80 -15.93
CA ARG A 569 -11.75 10.27 -16.43
C ARG A 569 -11.91 10.10 -17.95
N LEU A 570 -10.83 9.78 -18.67
CA LEU A 570 -10.90 9.32 -20.08
C LEU A 570 -11.26 7.84 -20.19
N LEU A 571 -11.03 7.06 -19.13
CA LEU A 571 -11.19 5.60 -19.10
C LEU A 571 -12.39 5.15 -18.27
N LEU A 572 -12.81 5.96 -17.30
CA LEU A 572 -13.83 5.64 -16.30
C LEU A 572 -14.78 6.82 -16.10
N PRO A 573 -16.05 6.56 -15.76
CA PRO A 573 -16.94 7.59 -15.27
C PRO A 573 -16.50 8.12 -13.91
N ASP A 574 -16.84 9.38 -13.62
CA ASP A 574 -16.34 10.14 -12.45
C ASP A 574 -16.68 9.51 -11.09
N ASP A 575 -17.75 8.71 -11.01
CA ASP A 575 -18.16 7.98 -9.79
C ASP A 575 -17.36 6.71 -9.52
N ARG A 576 -16.51 6.27 -10.46
CA ARG A 576 -15.75 5.02 -10.39
C ARG A 576 -14.24 5.19 -10.34
N LEU A 577 -13.72 6.39 -10.17
CA LEU A 577 -12.28 6.64 -10.18
C LEU A 577 -11.55 5.83 -9.12
N ALA A 578 -10.39 5.30 -9.49
CA ALA A 578 -9.52 4.52 -8.60
C ALA A 578 -8.61 5.47 -7.81
N VAL A 579 -9.11 5.99 -6.68
CA VAL A 579 -8.39 6.97 -5.83
C VAL A 579 -7.08 6.41 -5.26
N ASP A 580 -6.98 5.11 -5.07
CA ASP A 580 -5.77 4.42 -4.60
C ASP A 580 -4.92 3.83 -5.73
N GLY A 581 -5.29 4.12 -6.98
CA GLY A 581 -4.55 3.76 -8.17
C GLY A 581 -4.89 2.40 -8.78
N ARG A 582 -5.75 1.60 -8.15
CA ARG A 582 -6.14 0.25 -8.60
C ARG A 582 -7.13 0.32 -9.77
N LEU A 583 -6.65 0.82 -10.91
CA LEU A 583 -7.46 1.07 -12.11
C LEU A 583 -8.15 -0.20 -12.60
N ARG A 584 -7.45 -1.35 -12.62
CA ARG A 584 -7.96 -2.64 -13.07
C ARG A 584 -9.24 -3.11 -12.37
N GLU A 585 -9.42 -2.78 -11.08
CA GLU A 585 -10.62 -3.16 -10.32
C GLU A 585 -11.87 -2.35 -10.70
N LYS A 586 -11.68 -1.25 -11.43
CA LYS A 586 -12.76 -0.35 -11.85
C LYS A 586 -13.14 -0.53 -13.32
N LEU A 587 -12.22 -1.06 -14.14
CA LEU A 587 -12.45 -1.36 -15.54
C LEU A 587 -13.26 -2.65 -15.68
N ARG A 588 -14.35 -2.59 -16.41
CA ARG A 588 -15.21 -3.76 -16.73
C ARG A 588 -14.88 -4.37 -18.08
N GLU A 589 -14.37 -3.57 -18.99
CA GLU A 589 -14.03 -3.90 -20.38
C GLU A 589 -12.73 -3.21 -20.78
N VAL A 590 -12.14 -3.63 -21.87
CA VAL A 590 -10.94 -3.02 -22.43
C VAL A 590 -11.27 -1.59 -22.83
N PRO A 591 -10.57 -0.57 -22.33
CA PRO A 591 -10.78 0.81 -22.76
C PRO A 591 -10.52 1.02 -24.25
N SER A 592 -11.06 2.13 -24.80
CA SER A 592 -10.83 2.49 -26.20
C SER A 592 -9.35 2.48 -26.58
N GLY A 593 -9.04 1.88 -27.71
CA GLY A 593 -7.68 1.75 -28.25
C GLY A 593 -6.98 3.10 -28.42
N ARG A 594 -7.70 4.18 -28.69
CA ARG A 594 -7.15 5.54 -28.75
C ARG A 594 -6.44 5.92 -27.44
N TRP A 595 -7.07 5.65 -26.30
CA TRP A 595 -6.47 5.97 -25.00
C TRP A 595 -5.36 5.00 -24.63
N LEU A 596 -5.54 3.71 -24.89
CA LEU A 596 -4.50 2.72 -24.67
C LEU A 596 -3.25 3.03 -25.49
N SER A 597 -3.43 3.47 -26.74
CA SER A 597 -2.33 3.86 -27.63
C SER A 597 -1.58 5.08 -27.11
N MET A 598 -2.30 6.15 -26.68
CA MET A 598 -1.70 7.33 -26.05
C MET A 598 -0.94 6.98 -24.76
N LEU A 599 -1.47 6.04 -23.97
CA LEU A 599 -0.81 5.58 -22.74
C LEU A 599 0.40 4.66 -23.03
N GLY A 600 0.69 4.34 -24.28
CA GLY A 600 1.75 3.41 -24.70
C GLY A 600 1.49 1.99 -24.28
N VAL A 601 0.21 1.59 -24.17
CA VAL A 601 -0.21 0.22 -23.81
C VAL A 601 -0.13 -0.67 -25.03
N LYS A 602 0.93 -1.46 -25.10
CA LYS A 602 1.11 -2.49 -26.14
C LYS A 602 0.42 -3.79 -25.78
N TYR A 603 0.35 -4.14 -24.48
CA TYR A 603 -0.20 -5.40 -24.04
C TYR A 603 -1.37 -5.19 -23.08
N VAL A 604 -2.47 -5.92 -23.37
CA VAL A 604 -3.64 -6.00 -22.48
C VAL A 604 -3.73 -7.43 -21.95
N ILE A 605 -3.68 -7.57 -20.62
CA ILE A 605 -3.80 -8.86 -19.93
C ILE A 605 -5.23 -9.01 -19.47
N THR A 606 -5.87 -10.15 -19.80
CA THR A 606 -7.23 -10.47 -19.35
C THR A 606 -7.27 -11.88 -18.76
N ASP A 607 -8.24 -12.14 -17.92
CA ASP A 607 -8.60 -13.52 -17.56
C ASP A 607 -9.43 -14.20 -18.66
N LYS A 608 -9.91 -15.41 -18.38
CA LYS A 608 -10.69 -16.22 -19.33
C LYS A 608 -12.19 -16.23 -19.04
N VAL A 609 -12.70 -15.24 -18.28
CA VAL A 609 -14.13 -15.20 -17.91
C VAL A 609 -15.08 -14.98 -19.09
N TYR A 610 -14.54 -14.49 -20.20
CA TYR A 610 -15.27 -14.32 -21.48
C TYR A 610 -15.00 -15.44 -22.49
N ASP A 611 -14.37 -16.54 -22.07
CA ASP A 611 -14.18 -17.74 -22.88
C ASP A 611 -15.46 -18.59 -22.82
N VAL A 612 -16.03 -18.88 -23.97
CA VAL A 612 -17.30 -19.60 -24.07
C VAL A 612 -17.16 -20.78 -25.03
N TRP A 613 -17.69 -21.92 -24.61
CA TRP A 613 -17.75 -23.13 -25.44
C TRP A 613 -19.21 -23.43 -25.78
N ILE A 614 -19.54 -23.42 -27.07
CA ILE A 614 -20.88 -23.74 -27.58
C ILE A 614 -20.76 -24.85 -28.58
N ASP A 615 -21.49 -25.94 -28.38
CA ASP A 615 -21.43 -27.15 -29.22
C ASP A 615 -20.00 -27.71 -29.43
N GLY A 616 -19.12 -27.51 -28.46
CA GLY A 616 -17.71 -27.91 -28.55
C GLY A 616 -16.80 -26.97 -29.32
N ILE A 617 -17.30 -25.81 -29.78
CA ILE A 617 -16.55 -24.77 -30.46
C ILE A 617 -16.23 -23.64 -29.47
N TYR A 618 -14.97 -23.20 -29.50
CA TYR A 618 -14.46 -22.11 -28.67
C TYR A 618 -14.73 -20.74 -29.27
N TYR A 619 -15.18 -19.82 -28.44
CA TYR A 619 -15.38 -18.41 -28.76
C TYR A 619 -14.75 -17.52 -27.68
N ASP A 620 -14.11 -16.45 -28.13
CA ASP A 620 -13.53 -15.42 -27.29
C ASP A 620 -14.40 -14.17 -27.36
N LEU A 621 -15.08 -13.83 -26.26
CA LEU A 621 -16.00 -12.69 -26.16
C LEU A 621 -15.35 -11.47 -25.48
N GLN A 622 -14.02 -11.43 -25.38
CA GLN A 622 -13.30 -10.36 -24.68
C GLN A 622 -13.48 -9.00 -25.37
N PHE A 623 -13.49 -9.01 -26.69
CA PHE A 623 -13.72 -7.81 -27.49
C PHE A 623 -15.07 -7.88 -28.16
N SER A 624 -15.56 -6.70 -28.62
CA SER A 624 -16.77 -6.58 -29.41
C SER A 624 -16.59 -5.60 -30.54
N ALA A 625 -17.33 -5.79 -31.63
CA ALA A 625 -17.47 -4.80 -32.68
C ALA A 625 -18.91 -4.30 -32.71
N ARG A 626 -19.10 -3.00 -32.44
CA ARG A 626 -20.38 -2.31 -32.51
C ARG A 626 -20.52 -1.66 -33.87
N LEU A 627 -21.47 -2.13 -34.63
CA LEU A 627 -21.69 -1.73 -36.02
C LEU A 627 -23.10 -1.14 -36.19
N GLY A 628 -23.22 0.00 -36.84
CA GLY A 628 -24.49 0.63 -37.02
C GLY A 628 -24.50 1.76 -38.05
N PRO A 629 -25.71 2.26 -38.37
CA PRO A 629 -25.86 3.27 -39.44
C PRO A 629 -25.27 4.66 -39.10
N GLN A 630 -25.09 4.94 -37.81
CA GLN A 630 -24.60 6.24 -37.32
C GLN A 630 -23.11 6.22 -36.91
N GLY A 631 -22.39 5.13 -37.18
CA GLY A 631 -21.03 4.94 -36.76
C GLY A 631 -20.21 4.06 -37.72
N ILE A 632 -19.41 3.18 -37.16
CA ILE A 632 -18.66 2.18 -37.93
C ILE A 632 -19.67 1.16 -38.44
N SER A 633 -19.72 0.93 -39.76
CA SER A 633 -20.61 -0.05 -40.36
C SER A 633 -19.90 -1.33 -40.80
N VAL A 634 -18.57 -1.34 -40.85
CA VAL A 634 -17.78 -2.45 -41.37
C VAL A 634 -16.63 -2.78 -40.42
N VAL A 635 -16.41 -4.09 -40.21
CA VAL A 635 -15.28 -4.59 -39.42
C VAL A 635 -14.62 -5.76 -40.12
N LYS A 636 -13.31 -5.88 -39.94
CA LYS A 636 -12.50 -7.03 -40.35
C LYS A 636 -11.72 -7.59 -39.15
N PRO A 637 -11.48 -8.92 -39.10
CA PRO A 637 -10.58 -9.46 -38.11
C PRO A 637 -9.16 -8.91 -38.29
N THR A 638 -8.50 -8.65 -37.16
CA THR A 638 -7.13 -8.12 -37.14
C THR A 638 -6.15 -9.05 -37.82
N THR A 639 -6.35 -10.38 -37.63
CA THR A 639 -5.56 -11.44 -38.26
C THR A 639 -6.50 -12.53 -38.73
N LEU A 640 -6.23 -13.09 -39.93
CA LEU A 640 -6.98 -14.23 -40.45
C LEU A 640 -6.01 -15.43 -40.57
N PRO A 641 -6.11 -16.38 -39.65
CA PRO A 641 -5.21 -17.54 -39.65
C PRO A 641 -5.56 -18.51 -40.82
N ARG A 642 -4.57 -19.23 -41.32
CA ARG A 642 -4.79 -20.29 -42.30
C ARG A 642 -5.44 -21.50 -41.64
N PHE A 643 -6.76 -21.60 -41.75
CA PHE A 643 -7.57 -22.64 -41.11
C PHE A 643 -8.58 -23.20 -42.11
N PRO A 644 -8.76 -24.55 -42.23
CA PRO A 644 -9.68 -25.16 -43.17
C PRO A 644 -11.14 -25.03 -42.68
N ALA A 645 -11.74 -23.87 -42.87
CA ALA A 645 -13.07 -23.58 -42.42
C ALA A 645 -14.14 -24.20 -43.31
N THR A 646 -15.10 -24.91 -42.71
CA THR A 646 -16.31 -25.43 -43.34
C THR A 646 -17.56 -24.63 -42.89
N ALA A 647 -17.43 -23.83 -41.84
CA ALA A 647 -18.47 -22.92 -41.34
C ALA A 647 -17.86 -21.74 -40.60
N LEU A 648 -18.67 -20.70 -40.40
CA LEU A 648 -18.39 -19.56 -39.49
C LEU A 648 -19.36 -19.63 -38.32
N GLY A 649 -18.85 -19.64 -37.11
CA GLY A 649 -19.64 -19.47 -35.89
C GLY A 649 -19.64 -18.00 -35.46
N ILE A 650 -20.80 -17.40 -35.34
CA ILE A 650 -20.99 -15.98 -35.02
C ILE A 650 -21.80 -15.85 -33.73
N ILE A 651 -21.29 -15.10 -32.78
CA ILE A 651 -22.01 -14.69 -31.57
C ILE A 651 -22.28 -13.21 -31.64
N SER A 652 -23.56 -12.82 -31.59
CA SER A 652 -23.99 -11.44 -31.74
C SER A 652 -25.30 -11.16 -31.00
N HIS A 653 -25.58 -9.87 -30.79
CA HIS A 653 -26.90 -9.38 -30.38
C HIS A 653 -27.21 -8.05 -31.08
N LEU A 654 -28.43 -7.58 -30.91
CA LEU A 654 -28.87 -6.27 -31.38
C LEU A 654 -29.13 -5.36 -30.18
N GLU A 655 -28.86 -4.09 -30.34
CA GLU A 655 -29.19 -3.03 -29.40
C GLU A 655 -30.06 -1.96 -30.09
N GLY A 656 -31.20 -1.61 -29.50
CA GLY A 656 -32.11 -0.59 -30.05
C GLY A 656 -32.83 -1.01 -31.34
N ALA A 657 -32.89 -2.31 -31.61
CA ALA A 657 -33.53 -2.88 -32.80
C ALA A 657 -34.83 -3.64 -32.50
N SER A 658 -35.42 -3.46 -31.33
CA SER A 658 -36.63 -4.16 -30.87
C SER A 658 -37.87 -3.99 -31.77
N ALA A 659 -37.93 -2.89 -32.54
CA ALA A 659 -39.00 -2.59 -33.49
C ALA A 659 -38.82 -3.24 -34.88
N LEU A 660 -37.67 -3.89 -35.15
CA LEU A 660 -37.46 -4.57 -36.42
C LEU A 660 -38.30 -5.85 -36.49
N PRO A 661 -38.97 -6.09 -37.61
CA PRO A 661 -39.72 -7.34 -37.83
C PRO A 661 -38.81 -8.57 -37.89
N ASP A 662 -39.42 -9.72 -37.81
CA ASP A 662 -38.76 -11.02 -38.02
C ASP A 662 -38.17 -11.09 -39.44
N GLU A 663 -37.05 -11.80 -39.58
CA GLU A 663 -36.34 -11.98 -40.86
C GLU A 663 -35.85 -10.69 -41.54
N THR A 664 -35.71 -9.58 -40.80
CA THR A 664 -35.11 -8.36 -41.32
C THR A 664 -33.60 -8.54 -41.47
N PRO A 665 -32.98 -8.20 -42.63
CA PRO A 665 -31.56 -8.20 -42.81
C PRO A 665 -30.84 -7.18 -41.92
N VAL A 666 -29.90 -7.63 -41.09
CA VAL A 666 -29.17 -6.77 -40.13
C VAL A 666 -27.66 -6.69 -40.38
N ALA A 667 -27.06 -7.77 -40.90
CA ALA A 667 -25.64 -7.74 -41.26
C ALA A 667 -25.38 -8.63 -42.50
N ARG A 668 -24.30 -8.33 -43.20
CA ARG A 668 -23.73 -9.16 -44.29
C ARG A 668 -22.32 -9.59 -43.90
N VAL A 669 -22.02 -10.86 -44.21
CA VAL A 669 -20.69 -11.43 -44.06
C VAL A 669 -20.17 -11.77 -45.44
N TYR A 670 -19.08 -11.10 -45.80
CA TYR A 670 -18.38 -11.33 -47.05
C TYR A 670 -17.14 -12.17 -46.74
N VAL A 671 -16.98 -13.25 -47.47
CA VAL A 671 -15.79 -14.13 -47.40
C VAL A 671 -15.18 -14.31 -48.80
N ARG A 672 -13.85 -14.33 -48.86
CA ARG A 672 -13.07 -14.68 -50.03
C ARG A 672 -12.01 -15.69 -49.65
N ASP A 673 -11.97 -16.80 -50.37
CA ASP A 673 -10.96 -17.84 -50.13
C ASP A 673 -9.69 -17.64 -50.99
N GLU A 674 -8.67 -18.48 -50.73
CA GLU A 674 -7.41 -18.48 -51.49
C GLU A 674 -7.56 -18.75 -52.99
N THR A 675 -8.68 -19.33 -53.44
CA THR A 675 -8.98 -19.57 -54.86
C THR A 675 -9.61 -18.36 -55.57
N GLY A 676 -9.93 -17.31 -54.78
CA GLY A 676 -10.60 -16.11 -55.27
C GLY A 676 -12.14 -16.20 -55.25
N ARG A 677 -12.72 -17.34 -54.85
CA ARG A 677 -14.17 -17.51 -54.72
C ARG A 677 -14.71 -16.59 -53.64
N GLN A 678 -15.76 -15.84 -54.02
CA GLN A 678 -16.46 -14.95 -53.08
C GLN A 678 -17.82 -15.49 -52.71
N GLN A 679 -18.18 -15.40 -51.43
CA GLN A 679 -19.49 -15.76 -50.93
C GLN A 679 -20.00 -14.64 -50.02
N THR A 680 -21.32 -14.41 -50.05
CA THR A 680 -21.97 -13.41 -49.19
C THR A 680 -23.12 -14.06 -48.44
N PHE A 681 -23.17 -13.86 -47.14
CA PHE A 681 -24.18 -14.38 -46.24
C PHE A 681 -24.87 -13.23 -45.55
N THR A 682 -26.19 -13.32 -45.42
CA THR A 682 -27.01 -12.30 -44.73
C THR A 682 -27.55 -12.84 -43.43
N LEU A 683 -27.29 -12.12 -42.33
CA LEU A 683 -27.83 -12.40 -41.00
C LEU A 683 -29.18 -11.71 -40.83
N LEU A 684 -30.14 -12.43 -40.27
CA LEU A 684 -31.54 -12.00 -40.12
C LEU A 684 -31.95 -11.96 -38.66
N THR A 685 -32.83 -10.99 -38.33
CA THR A 685 -33.47 -10.93 -37.00
C THR A 685 -34.30 -12.19 -36.75
N GLY A 686 -34.33 -12.65 -35.51
CA GLY A 686 -35.13 -13.79 -35.03
C GLY A 686 -34.64 -15.16 -35.49
N ARG A 687 -33.73 -15.22 -36.45
CA ARG A 687 -33.08 -16.46 -36.93
C ARG A 687 -31.63 -16.54 -36.47
N ASP A 688 -30.82 -15.52 -36.76
CA ASP A 688 -29.39 -15.53 -36.55
C ASP A 688 -28.96 -14.68 -35.34
N THR A 689 -29.76 -13.64 -35.05
CA THR A 689 -29.51 -12.71 -33.92
C THR A 689 -30.83 -12.10 -33.43
N SER A 690 -30.88 -11.53 -32.25
CA SER A 690 -32.02 -10.86 -31.67
C SER A 690 -31.58 -9.73 -30.74
N GLU A 691 -32.59 -8.95 -30.26
CA GLU A 691 -32.33 -7.91 -29.23
C GLU A 691 -31.64 -8.50 -28.02
N GLY A 692 -30.55 -7.90 -27.55
CA GLY A 692 -29.74 -8.40 -26.43
C GLY A 692 -30.52 -8.49 -25.13
N ARG A 693 -31.34 -7.48 -24.81
CA ARG A 693 -32.31 -7.52 -23.71
C ARG A 693 -33.70 -7.88 -24.26
N TYR A 694 -33.87 -9.14 -24.56
CA TYR A 694 -35.11 -9.64 -25.15
C TYR A 694 -36.29 -9.54 -24.20
N SER A 695 -37.43 -9.07 -24.69
CA SER A 695 -38.65 -8.90 -23.91
C SER A 695 -39.89 -9.12 -24.82
N ALA A 696 -41.09 -9.21 -24.24
CA ALA A 696 -42.36 -9.34 -24.97
C ALA A 696 -42.66 -8.13 -25.91
N LYS A 697 -41.90 -7.04 -25.83
CA LYS A 697 -42.06 -5.88 -26.70
C LYS A 697 -41.22 -5.96 -28.00
N VAL A 698 -40.37 -6.98 -28.12
CA VAL A 698 -39.53 -7.20 -29.31
C VAL A 698 -40.41 -7.82 -30.41
N LEU A 699 -40.40 -7.25 -31.61
CA LEU A 699 -41.26 -7.70 -32.70
C LEU A 699 -40.73 -8.97 -33.39
N HIS A 700 -39.45 -9.25 -33.40
CA HIS A 700 -38.86 -10.45 -33.97
C HIS A 700 -38.77 -11.57 -32.93
N ARG A 701 -38.75 -12.82 -33.40
CA ARG A 701 -38.55 -13.99 -32.54
C ARG A 701 -37.18 -13.93 -31.84
N GLN A 702 -37.07 -14.63 -30.75
CA GLN A 702 -35.79 -14.84 -30.08
C GLN A 702 -35.00 -15.91 -30.88
N ALA A 703 -33.79 -15.55 -31.30
CA ALA A 703 -32.85 -16.47 -31.92
C ALA A 703 -32.26 -17.46 -30.90
N ARG A 704 -31.48 -18.41 -31.35
CA ARG A 704 -30.79 -19.36 -30.47
C ARG A 704 -29.84 -18.65 -29.54
N ILE A 705 -30.07 -18.73 -28.21
CA ILE A 705 -29.16 -18.18 -27.18
C ILE A 705 -27.86 -18.96 -27.23
N GLY A 706 -26.75 -18.24 -27.34
CA GLY A 706 -25.40 -18.75 -27.25
C GLY A 706 -24.74 -18.49 -25.91
N HIS A 707 -24.96 -17.28 -25.34
CA HIS A 707 -24.38 -16.86 -24.08
C HIS A 707 -25.33 -15.94 -23.31
N ILE A 708 -25.42 -16.12 -22.00
CA ILE A 708 -26.17 -15.22 -21.09
C ILE A 708 -25.15 -14.29 -20.44
N TRP A 709 -25.43 -12.98 -20.43
CA TRP A 709 -24.48 -12.02 -19.89
C TRP A 709 -24.26 -12.23 -18.39
N ARG A 710 -23.01 -12.26 -17.99
CA ARG A 710 -22.61 -12.54 -16.61
C ARG A 710 -23.08 -11.45 -15.64
N ASP A 711 -22.96 -10.19 -16.04
CA ASP A 711 -23.25 -9.03 -15.19
C ASP A 711 -24.72 -8.60 -15.23
N ASP A 712 -25.47 -9.06 -16.23
CA ASP A 712 -26.91 -8.80 -16.42
C ASP A 712 -27.59 -10.04 -17.00
N PRO A 713 -28.08 -10.97 -16.16
CA PRO A 713 -28.71 -12.20 -16.62
C PRO A 713 -29.97 -11.99 -17.48
N SER A 714 -30.49 -10.75 -17.56
CA SER A 714 -31.61 -10.41 -18.49
C SER A 714 -31.16 -10.24 -19.93
N GLY A 715 -29.82 -10.15 -20.15
CA GLY A 715 -29.22 -10.00 -21.47
C GLY A 715 -28.67 -11.32 -22.01
N SER A 716 -28.67 -11.45 -23.32
CA SER A 716 -28.17 -12.63 -24.03
C SER A 716 -27.50 -12.27 -25.34
N ASP A 717 -26.51 -13.08 -25.71
CA ASP A 717 -25.92 -13.13 -27.02
C ASP A 717 -26.48 -14.35 -27.76
N TYR A 718 -26.62 -14.26 -29.07
CA TYR A 718 -27.22 -15.27 -29.91
C TYR A 718 -26.16 -15.89 -30.83
N ILE A 719 -26.26 -17.18 -31.10
CA ILE A 719 -25.32 -17.91 -31.95
C ILE A 719 -25.95 -18.25 -33.30
N ALA A 720 -25.21 -17.93 -34.37
CA ALA A 720 -25.48 -18.35 -35.72
C ALA A 720 -24.31 -19.18 -36.28
N MET A 721 -24.61 -20.25 -36.99
CA MET A 721 -23.63 -21.06 -37.70
C MET A 721 -23.88 -20.92 -39.21
N ILE A 722 -22.93 -20.34 -39.90
CA ILE A 722 -23.00 -20.10 -41.35
C ILE A 722 -22.19 -21.19 -42.07
N PRO A 723 -22.80 -22.10 -42.83
CA PRO A 723 -22.10 -23.13 -43.60
C PRO A 723 -21.37 -22.52 -44.79
N LEU A 724 -20.08 -22.82 -44.95
CA LEU A 724 -19.28 -22.48 -46.13
C LEU A 724 -19.22 -23.59 -47.16
N GLY A 725 -19.59 -24.83 -46.78
CA GLY A 725 -19.51 -26.03 -47.62
C GLY A 725 -18.23 -26.79 -47.43
N ASP A 726 -17.51 -27.07 -48.51
CA ASP A 726 -16.22 -27.74 -48.49
C ASP A 726 -15.18 -26.90 -47.71
N PRO A 727 -14.10 -27.50 -47.19
CA PRO A 727 -13.07 -26.79 -46.49
C PRO A 727 -12.43 -25.66 -47.32
N HIS A 728 -12.52 -24.42 -46.83
CA HIS A 728 -11.94 -23.26 -47.48
C HIS A 728 -10.89 -22.61 -46.57
N TYR A 729 -9.77 -22.18 -47.16
CA TYR A 729 -8.82 -21.29 -46.49
C TYR A 729 -9.18 -19.86 -46.84
N LEU A 730 -9.64 -19.10 -45.88
CA LEU A 730 -10.11 -17.73 -46.11
C LEU A 730 -8.93 -16.74 -46.24
N GLN A 731 -8.98 -15.90 -47.28
CA GLN A 731 -8.03 -14.81 -47.52
C GLN A 731 -8.56 -13.44 -47.02
N ASP A 732 -9.88 -13.24 -47.09
CA ASP A 732 -10.54 -12.03 -46.63
C ASP A 732 -11.88 -12.38 -45.96
N LEU A 733 -12.20 -11.69 -44.89
CA LEU A 733 -13.46 -11.77 -44.18
C LEU A 733 -13.87 -10.38 -43.74
N THR A 734 -15.09 -9.99 -44.08
CA THR A 734 -15.63 -8.68 -43.74
C THR A 734 -17.05 -8.84 -43.22
N VAL A 735 -17.37 -8.17 -42.10
CA VAL A 735 -18.74 -8.07 -41.56
C VAL A 735 -19.21 -6.63 -41.69
N GLU A 736 -20.36 -6.44 -42.35
CA GLU A 736 -21.00 -5.14 -42.60
C GLU A 736 -22.39 -5.12 -41.95
N ALA A 737 -22.66 -4.14 -41.14
CA ALA A 737 -24.01 -3.88 -40.64
C ALA A 737 -24.84 -3.14 -41.68
N ILE A 738 -26.08 -3.66 -41.94
CA ILE A 738 -27.01 -3.10 -42.91
C ILE A 738 -28.36 -2.74 -42.30
N LEU A 739 -28.48 -2.88 -40.97
CA LEU A 739 -29.72 -2.58 -40.25
C LEU A 739 -30.08 -1.09 -40.39
N PRO A 740 -31.41 -0.77 -40.46
CA PRO A 740 -31.89 0.59 -40.65
C PRO A 740 -31.84 1.43 -39.38
N GLN A 741 -31.88 0.77 -38.23
CA GLN A 741 -31.82 1.41 -36.88
C GLN A 741 -31.19 0.49 -35.84
N GLY A 742 -30.66 1.07 -34.80
CA GLY A 742 -29.97 0.35 -33.73
C GLY A 742 -28.54 -0.06 -34.12
N GLU A 743 -27.97 -0.97 -33.36
CA GLU A 743 -26.63 -1.48 -33.54
C GLU A 743 -26.61 -3.02 -33.63
N PHE A 744 -25.76 -3.56 -34.50
CA PHE A 744 -25.38 -4.95 -34.53
C PHE A 744 -24.08 -5.11 -33.75
N VAL A 745 -24.17 -5.79 -32.63
CA VAL A 745 -23.00 -6.02 -31.74
C VAL A 745 -22.47 -7.42 -32.00
N LEU A 746 -21.33 -7.50 -32.65
CA LEU A 746 -20.59 -8.74 -32.89
C LEU A 746 -19.67 -9.01 -31.70
N ARG A 747 -19.98 -10.07 -30.93
CA ARG A 747 -19.26 -10.44 -29.71
C ARG A 747 -18.19 -11.47 -29.95
N GLY A 748 -18.43 -12.43 -30.83
CA GLY A 748 -17.49 -13.52 -31.11
C GLY A 748 -17.62 -14.03 -32.54
N LEU A 749 -16.49 -14.39 -33.12
CA LEU A 749 -16.40 -15.00 -34.46
C LEU A 749 -15.33 -16.09 -34.44
N SER A 750 -15.71 -17.27 -34.93
CA SER A 750 -14.77 -18.40 -35.08
C SER A 750 -14.87 -19.03 -36.46
N LEU A 751 -13.70 -19.33 -37.04
CA LEU A 751 -13.61 -20.30 -38.16
C LEU A 751 -13.84 -21.70 -37.61
N VAL A 752 -14.72 -22.46 -38.22
CA VAL A 752 -15.11 -23.77 -37.71
C VAL A 752 -14.86 -24.84 -38.77
N ASP A 753 -14.21 -25.95 -38.41
CA ASP A 753 -14.20 -27.17 -39.16
C ASP A 753 -15.20 -28.17 -38.54
N MET A 754 -16.37 -28.30 -39.15
CA MET A 754 -17.43 -29.18 -38.66
C MET A 754 -17.08 -30.68 -38.77
N ARG A 755 -16.09 -31.05 -39.54
CA ARG A 755 -15.64 -32.46 -39.70
C ARG A 755 -14.89 -32.90 -38.45
N THR A 756 -14.08 -32.00 -37.87
CA THR A 756 -13.27 -32.25 -36.68
C THR A 756 -13.85 -31.66 -35.42
N ARG A 757 -14.89 -30.81 -35.53
CA ARG A 757 -15.46 -29.98 -34.46
C ARG A 757 -14.40 -29.12 -33.81
N THR A 758 -13.47 -28.61 -34.59
CA THR A 758 -12.46 -27.66 -34.10
C THR A 758 -12.82 -26.23 -34.54
N GLY A 759 -12.46 -25.25 -33.75
CA GLY A 759 -12.66 -23.86 -34.07
C GLY A 759 -11.39 -23.03 -33.84
N GLN A 760 -11.20 -22.02 -34.67
CA GLN A 760 -10.17 -21.01 -34.54
C GLN A 760 -10.83 -19.66 -34.39
N GLN A 761 -10.73 -19.09 -33.18
CA GLN A 761 -11.32 -17.79 -32.88
C GLN A 761 -10.62 -16.65 -33.64
N LEU A 762 -11.38 -15.59 -33.95
CA LEU A 762 -10.91 -14.36 -34.57
C LEU A 762 -11.16 -13.16 -33.63
N THR A 763 -10.16 -12.31 -33.48
CA THR A 763 -10.33 -11.10 -32.68
C THR A 763 -10.85 -9.97 -33.55
N LEU A 764 -12.00 -9.37 -33.12
CA LEU A 764 -12.63 -8.23 -33.77
C LEU A 764 -12.92 -7.15 -32.73
N SER A 765 -12.65 -5.88 -33.09
CA SER A 765 -12.97 -4.75 -32.25
C SER A 765 -13.16 -3.50 -33.10
N THR A 766 -14.12 -2.64 -32.74
CA THR A 766 -14.23 -1.29 -33.29
C THR A 766 -13.42 -0.27 -32.50
N GLU A 767 -12.89 -0.67 -31.34
CA GLU A 767 -12.14 0.19 -30.43
C GLU A 767 -10.61 0.15 -30.62
N GLY A 768 -10.11 -0.65 -31.56
CA GLY A 768 -8.68 -0.81 -31.84
C GLY A 768 -8.36 -2.16 -32.47
N ARG A 769 -7.13 -2.33 -32.95
CA ARG A 769 -6.67 -3.57 -33.56
C ARG A 769 -5.88 -4.40 -32.55
N TYR A 770 -6.41 -5.56 -32.18
CA TYR A 770 -5.82 -6.44 -31.19
C TYR A 770 -5.49 -7.81 -31.79
N ARG A 771 -4.40 -8.41 -31.31
CA ARG A 771 -3.98 -9.77 -31.65
C ARG A 771 -3.70 -10.57 -30.39
N LEU A 772 -4.30 -11.75 -30.26
CA LEU A 772 -3.97 -12.68 -29.18
C LEU A 772 -2.55 -13.22 -29.39
N VAL A 773 -1.65 -12.96 -28.44
CA VAL A 773 -0.22 -13.38 -28.52
C VAL A 773 0.16 -14.40 -27.47
N HIS A 774 -0.64 -14.54 -26.40
CA HIS A 774 -0.44 -15.55 -25.37
C HIS A 774 -1.79 -16.02 -24.81
N SER A 775 -1.92 -17.32 -24.58
CA SER A 775 -3.06 -17.96 -23.95
C SER A 775 -2.58 -19.06 -23.01
N GLY A 776 -2.38 -18.72 -21.75
CA GLY A 776 -2.02 -19.61 -20.64
C GLY A 776 -3.10 -19.57 -19.56
N ASP A 777 -2.72 -19.33 -18.31
CA ASP A 777 -3.66 -19.02 -17.22
C ASP A 777 -4.42 -17.71 -17.48
N VAL A 778 -3.76 -16.77 -18.14
CA VAL A 778 -4.32 -15.52 -18.65
C VAL A 778 -4.16 -15.42 -20.16
N LYS A 779 -4.87 -14.49 -20.78
CA LYS A 779 -4.68 -14.12 -22.18
C LYS A 779 -3.95 -12.78 -22.26
N ILE A 780 -3.05 -12.65 -23.23
CA ILE A 780 -2.37 -11.39 -23.54
C ILE A 780 -2.70 -11.03 -24.99
N TYR A 781 -3.26 -9.84 -25.16
CA TYR A 781 -3.53 -9.25 -26.46
C TYR A 781 -2.54 -8.13 -26.73
N GLU A 782 -1.98 -8.12 -27.92
CA GLU A 782 -1.14 -7.04 -28.43
C GLU A 782 -2.01 -5.99 -29.10
N ASN A 783 -1.87 -4.74 -28.68
CA ASN A 783 -2.44 -3.58 -29.34
C ASN A 783 -1.54 -3.14 -30.50
N LEU A 784 -2.01 -3.30 -31.72
CA LEU A 784 -1.24 -2.96 -32.92
C LEU A 784 -1.26 -1.46 -33.28
N ASP A 785 -2.07 -0.67 -32.57
CA ASP A 785 -2.21 0.77 -32.76
C ASP A 785 -1.42 1.56 -31.70
N VAL A 786 -0.56 0.90 -30.94
CA VAL A 786 0.19 1.54 -29.84
C VAL A 786 1.09 2.68 -30.37
N LEU A 787 1.04 3.85 -29.72
CA LEU A 787 1.98 4.93 -30.00
C LEU A 787 3.32 4.67 -29.31
N PRO A 788 4.44 5.05 -29.95
CA PRO A 788 5.74 5.08 -29.28
C PRO A 788 5.70 5.92 -28.00
N ARG A 789 6.60 5.64 -27.07
CA ARG A 789 6.72 6.38 -25.81
C ARG A 789 6.99 7.88 -26.03
N ALA A 790 7.66 8.25 -27.11
CA ALA A 790 7.96 9.60 -27.52
C ALA A 790 7.58 9.80 -28.97
N ILE A 791 6.92 10.91 -29.30
CA ILE A 791 6.52 11.29 -30.66
C ILE A 791 6.75 12.76 -30.89
N VAL A 792 6.89 13.16 -32.16
CA VAL A 792 6.89 14.58 -32.58
C VAL A 792 5.53 14.92 -33.14
N VAL A 793 4.93 16.01 -32.63
CA VAL A 793 3.61 16.49 -33.05
C VAL A 793 3.75 17.91 -33.56
N HIS A 794 3.23 18.17 -34.77
CA HIS A 794 3.32 19.46 -35.45
C HIS A 794 2.08 20.35 -35.30
N ARG A 795 1.07 19.85 -34.57
CA ARG A 795 -0.13 20.64 -34.23
C ARG A 795 -0.24 20.71 -32.72
N ALA A 796 -0.34 21.89 -32.16
CA ALA A 796 -0.51 22.13 -30.74
C ALA A 796 -1.54 23.23 -30.49
N GLU A 797 -2.42 22.99 -29.54
CA GLU A 797 -3.37 23.97 -29.04
C GLU A 797 -3.09 24.23 -27.56
N VAL A 798 -3.26 25.49 -27.13
CA VAL A 798 -3.03 25.89 -25.75
C VAL A 798 -4.35 25.98 -25.01
N ILE A 799 -4.58 25.10 -24.05
CA ILE A 799 -5.79 25.02 -23.22
C ILE A 799 -5.35 24.97 -21.75
N PRO A 800 -5.26 26.11 -21.04
CA PRO A 800 -4.79 26.15 -19.66
C PRO A 800 -5.71 25.45 -18.66
N GLU A 801 -7.02 25.44 -18.95
CA GLU A 801 -8.06 24.90 -18.08
C GLU A 801 -8.17 23.38 -18.24
N ILE A 802 -7.92 22.63 -17.17
CA ILE A 802 -7.90 21.16 -17.20
C ILE A 802 -9.25 20.56 -17.62
N GLU A 803 -10.38 21.15 -17.19
CA GLU A 803 -11.72 20.64 -17.54
C GLU A 803 -12.03 20.88 -19.04
N GLN A 804 -11.58 21.99 -19.60
CA GLN A 804 -11.72 22.26 -21.03
C GLN A 804 -10.83 21.33 -21.85
N MET A 805 -9.59 21.11 -21.40
CA MET A 805 -8.68 20.16 -22.03
C MET A 805 -9.25 18.73 -22.03
N LEU A 806 -9.83 18.29 -20.91
CA LEU A 806 -10.48 16.98 -20.78
C LEU A 806 -11.69 16.87 -21.71
N ALA A 807 -12.52 17.92 -21.79
CA ALA A 807 -13.67 17.97 -22.69
C ALA A 807 -13.25 17.89 -24.17
N TYR A 808 -12.19 18.62 -24.54
CA TYR A 808 -11.62 18.57 -25.88
C TYR A 808 -11.07 17.17 -26.22
N MET A 809 -10.35 16.54 -25.29
CA MET A 809 -9.83 15.19 -25.51
C MET A 809 -10.95 14.15 -25.70
N ARG A 810 -12.10 14.34 -25.07
CA ARG A 810 -13.26 13.43 -25.24
C ARG A 810 -13.91 13.55 -26.64
N ASP A 811 -13.64 14.60 -27.39
CA ASP A 811 -14.13 14.73 -28.75
C ASP A 811 -13.57 13.58 -29.63
N PRO A 812 -14.42 12.88 -30.41
CA PRO A 812 -13.97 11.85 -31.34
C PRO A 812 -12.92 12.33 -32.36
N ALA A 813 -12.91 13.62 -32.69
CA ALA A 813 -11.95 14.21 -33.62
C ALA A 813 -10.55 14.42 -33.01
N PHE A 814 -10.39 14.30 -31.69
CA PHE A 814 -9.07 14.41 -31.05
C PHE A 814 -8.23 13.16 -31.33
N GLU A 815 -7.10 13.34 -31.99
CA GLU A 815 -6.16 12.28 -32.32
C GLU A 815 -4.79 12.57 -31.67
N PRO A 816 -4.39 11.81 -30.63
CA PRO A 816 -3.16 12.09 -29.86
C PRO A 816 -1.87 12.01 -30.69
N ALA A 817 -1.90 11.28 -31.80
CA ALA A 817 -0.76 11.17 -32.70
C ALA A 817 -0.56 12.44 -33.55
N GLN A 818 -1.58 13.30 -33.69
CA GLN A 818 -1.58 14.45 -34.59
C GLN A 818 -1.68 15.79 -33.87
N LEU A 819 -2.28 15.82 -32.69
CA LEU A 819 -2.55 17.02 -31.92
C LEU A 819 -2.13 16.85 -30.47
N VAL A 820 -1.36 17.80 -29.95
CA VAL A 820 -1.05 17.92 -28.52
C VAL A 820 -1.76 19.12 -27.90
N LEU A 821 -2.36 18.93 -26.75
CA LEU A 821 -2.96 20.01 -25.94
C LEU A 821 -2.00 20.40 -24.84
N LEU A 822 -1.64 21.68 -24.79
CA LEU A 822 -0.67 22.22 -23.84
C LEU A 822 -1.38 23.09 -22.80
N SER A 823 -0.94 23.05 -21.54
CA SER A 823 -1.44 23.97 -20.51
C SER A 823 -0.88 25.39 -20.67
N GLU A 824 0.28 25.52 -21.31
CA GLU A 824 1.00 26.77 -21.59
C GLU A 824 1.91 26.57 -22.79
N GLY A 825 2.49 27.66 -23.34
CA GLY A 825 3.39 27.59 -24.49
C GLY A 825 2.80 28.24 -25.73
N GLU A 826 3.22 27.80 -26.91
CA GLU A 826 2.80 28.36 -28.19
C GLU A 826 1.96 27.38 -28.98
N ALA A 827 0.83 27.85 -29.57
CA ALA A 827 0.05 27.06 -30.50
C ALA A 827 0.81 26.94 -31.83
N ILE A 828 0.87 25.72 -32.36
CA ILE A 828 1.53 25.43 -33.62
C ILE A 828 0.53 24.73 -34.55
N ASN A 829 0.51 25.10 -35.81
CA ASN A 829 -0.24 24.42 -36.86
C ASN A 829 0.67 24.29 -38.09
N ALA A 830 1.64 23.42 -38.02
CA ALA A 830 2.58 23.12 -39.10
C ALA A 830 2.26 21.76 -39.76
N VAL A 831 2.65 21.62 -40.99
CA VAL A 831 2.62 20.34 -41.70
C VAL A 831 4.06 19.86 -41.78
N GLY A 832 4.34 18.74 -41.21
CA GLY A 832 5.68 18.17 -41.20
C GLY A 832 5.69 16.69 -40.83
N ARG A 833 6.87 16.08 -40.92
CA ARG A 833 7.16 14.73 -40.44
C ARG A 833 8.21 14.79 -39.37
N GLY A 834 8.02 14.04 -38.31
CA GLY A 834 8.97 13.95 -37.23
C GLY A 834 9.06 12.54 -36.71
N GLU A 835 10.26 12.15 -36.32
CA GLU A 835 10.55 10.88 -35.70
C GLU A 835 11.25 11.13 -34.35
N ALA A 836 10.90 10.36 -33.33
CA ALA A 836 11.54 10.41 -32.02
C ALA A 836 12.00 9.00 -31.63
N ILE A 837 13.28 8.82 -31.42
CA ILE A 837 13.90 7.53 -31.07
C ILE A 837 14.46 7.63 -29.67
N LEU A 838 13.94 6.81 -28.75
CA LEU A 838 14.50 6.65 -27.39
C LEU A 838 15.84 5.93 -27.51
N THR A 839 16.92 6.61 -27.13
CA THR A 839 18.28 6.05 -27.10
C THR A 839 18.68 5.59 -25.69
N ARG A 840 18.07 6.18 -24.68
CA ARG A 840 18.25 5.81 -23.26
C ARG A 840 16.96 6.03 -22.50
N TYR A 841 16.59 5.05 -21.67
CA TYR A 841 15.43 5.16 -20.79
C TYR A 841 15.75 4.53 -19.43
N GLU A 842 16.25 5.37 -18.52
CA GLU A 842 16.55 5.01 -17.14
C GLU A 842 15.64 5.81 -16.17
N PRO A 843 15.49 5.40 -14.92
CA PRO A 843 14.55 6.04 -14.00
C PRO A 843 14.70 7.57 -13.90
N GLU A 844 15.93 8.08 -13.78
CA GLU A 844 16.20 9.51 -13.61
C GLU A 844 16.78 10.19 -14.86
N GLU A 845 16.94 9.44 -15.97
CA GLU A 845 17.61 9.95 -17.17
C GLU A 845 16.98 9.35 -18.43
N ILE A 846 16.51 10.22 -19.33
CA ILE A 846 15.89 9.82 -20.59
C ILE A 846 16.55 10.59 -21.71
N SER A 847 16.99 9.91 -22.79
CA SER A 847 17.55 10.54 -23.97
C SER A 847 16.78 10.16 -25.22
N VAL A 848 16.44 11.16 -26.03
CA VAL A 848 15.66 11.02 -27.26
C VAL A 848 16.39 11.71 -28.40
N VAL A 849 16.58 11.02 -29.50
CA VAL A 849 16.98 11.64 -30.77
C VAL A 849 15.73 11.99 -31.54
N VAL A 850 15.59 13.26 -31.86
CA VAL A 850 14.46 13.80 -32.61
C VAL A 850 14.93 14.25 -33.99
N SER A 851 14.25 13.81 -35.06
CA SER A 851 14.46 14.29 -36.40
C SER A 851 13.15 14.83 -36.94
N THR A 852 13.12 16.10 -37.36
CA THR A 852 11.89 16.75 -37.81
C THR A 852 12.17 17.76 -38.92
N ASP A 853 11.26 17.86 -39.92
CA ASP A 853 11.34 18.78 -41.02
C ASP A 853 10.57 20.11 -40.82
N ALA A 854 9.76 20.16 -39.73
CA ALA A 854 8.97 21.33 -39.37
C ALA A 854 9.01 21.59 -37.84
N PRO A 855 8.70 22.80 -37.36
CA PRO A 855 8.60 23.05 -35.93
C PRO A 855 7.51 22.20 -35.31
N GLY A 856 7.74 21.71 -34.09
CA GLY A 856 6.80 20.86 -33.37
C GLY A 856 7.11 20.74 -31.90
N TYR A 857 6.44 19.81 -31.26
CA TYR A 857 6.68 19.42 -29.89
C TYR A 857 7.07 17.94 -29.83
N LEU A 858 8.19 17.64 -29.16
CA LEU A 858 8.48 16.30 -28.68
C LEU A 858 7.55 16.03 -27.51
N VAL A 859 6.61 15.11 -27.65
CA VAL A 859 5.71 14.65 -26.57
C VAL A 859 6.26 13.35 -26.03
N LEU A 860 6.57 13.32 -24.73
CA LEU A 860 6.97 12.14 -23.99
C LEU A 860 5.80 11.72 -23.09
N PHE A 861 5.22 10.55 -23.36
CA PHE A 861 4.06 10.04 -22.62
C PHE A 861 4.43 9.51 -21.24
N ASP A 862 5.13 10.32 -20.46
CA ASP A 862 5.49 10.12 -19.07
C ASP A 862 5.01 11.29 -18.21
N THR A 863 4.76 11.01 -16.93
CA THR A 863 4.20 11.95 -15.97
C THR A 863 5.00 13.25 -15.89
N PHE A 864 4.33 14.37 -16.08
CA PHE A 864 4.84 15.70 -15.74
C PHE A 864 4.90 15.84 -14.22
N TYR A 865 6.10 16.15 -13.71
CA TYR A 865 6.31 16.32 -12.28
C TYR A 865 7.45 17.32 -12.04
N PRO A 866 7.38 18.19 -11.00
CA PRO A 866 8.44 19.12 -10.66
C PRO A 866 9.80 18.43 -10.42
N GLY A 867 10.85 19.04 -10.92
CA GLY A 867 12.22 18.48 -10.79
C GLY A 867 12.72 17.76 -12.02
N TRP A 868 11.89 17.53 -13.04
CA TRP A 868 12.40 17.18 -14.36
C TRP A 868 12.93 18.42 -15.06
N GLU A 869 14.14 18.33 -15.58
CA GLU A 869 14.84 19.34 -16.40
C GLU A 869 15.07 18.76 -17.78
N ALA A 870 14.93 19.57 -18.84
CA ALA A 870 15.23 19.15 -20.19
C ALA A 870 16.30 20.00 -20.85
N THR A 871 17.09 19.40 -21.73
CA THR A 871 18.00 20.09 -22.64
C THR A 871 17.77 19.65 -24.07
N VAL A 872 17.89 20.58 -25.01
CA VAL A 872 17.93 20.33 -26.44
C VAL A 872 19.31 20.72 -26.95
N ASP A 873 20.09 19.76 -27.46
CA ASP A 873 21.47 19.95 -27.90
C ASP A 873 22.35 20.59 -26.80
N GLY A 874 22.13 20.16 -25.54
CA GLY A 874 22.83 20.66 -24.37
C GLY A 874 22.37 22.03 -23.87
N GLN A 875 21.40 22.70 -24.53
CA GLN A 875 20.83 23.95 -24.05
C GLN A 875 19.53 23.71 -23.25
N PRO A 876 19.35 24.38 -22.11
CA PRO A 876 18.13 24.26 -21.32
C PRO A 876 16.85 24.55 -22.13
N ALA A 877 15.86 23.69 -22.02
CA ALA A 877 14.57 23.81 -22.68
C ALA A 877 13.42 23.66 -21.68
N PRO A 878 12.31 24.42 -21.86
CA PRO A 878 11.14 24.28 -20.98
C PRO A 878 10.46 22.94 -21.19
N ILE A 879 10.03 22.30 -20.09
CA ILE A 879 9.11 21.16 -20.12
C ILE A 879 7.71 21.70 -19.88
N LEU A 880 6.82 21.49 -20.84
CA LEU A 880 5.42 21.92 -20.79
C LEU A 880 4.54 20.73 -20.40
N ARG A 881 3.43 20.99 -19.71
CA ARG A 881 2.42 19.98 -19.43
C ARG A 881 1.57 19.76 -20.68
N ALA A 882 1.48 18.51 -21.13
CA ALA A 882 0.76 18.08 -22.31
C ALA A 882 -0.31 17.05 -21.99
N ASN A 883 -1.44 17.09 -22.69
CA ASN A 883 -2.51 16.09 -22.62
C ASN A 883 -2.83 15.65 -21.18
N LEU A 884 -3.13 16.61 -20.29
CA LEU A 884 -3.40 16.49 -18.85
C LEU A 884 -2.17 16.26 -17.97
N MET A 885 -1.29 15.29 -18.27
CA MET A 885 -0.24 14.91 -17.34
C MET A 885 1.09 14.51 -17.97
N PHE A 886 1.26 14.67 -19.29
CA PHE A 886 2.49 14.28 -19.98
C PHE A 886 3.47 15.44 -20.14
N ARG A 887 4.65 15.16 -20.66
CA ARG A 887 5.72 16.13 -20.89
C ARG A 887 5.84 16.48 -22.37
N ALA A 888 5.96 17.76 -22.70
CA ALA A 888 6.29 18.22 -24.03
C ALA A 888 7.47 19.20 -24.01
N VAL A 889 8.32 19.14 -25.04
CA VAL A 889 9.46 20.04 -25.24
C VAL A 889 9.39 20.60 -26.67
N PRO A 890 9.48 21.91 -26.87
CA PRO A 890 9.47 22.51 -28.23
C PRO A 890 10.75 22.11 -28.99
N VAL A 891 10.60 21.70 -30.23
CA VAL A 891 11.70 21.35 -31.15
C VAL A 891 11.60 22.10 -32.45
N LYS A 892 12.75 22.56 -32.99
CA LYS A 892 12.89 23.21 -34.27
C LYS A 892 13.12 22.18 -35.39
N PRO A 893 12.99 22.56 -36.67
CA PRO A 893 13.40 21.68 -37.77
C PRO A 893 14.89 21.30 -37.66
N GLY A 894 15.19 20.03 -37.87
CA GLY A 894 16.54 19.46 -37.78
C GLY A 894 16.60 18.17 -37.04
N THR A 895 17.82 17.72 -36.74
CA THR A 895 18.07 16.58 -35.85
C THR A 895 18.61 17.08 -34.53
N HIS A 896 17.94 16.73 -33.44
CA HIS A 896 18.22 17.24 -32.10
C HIS A 896 18.39 16.09 -31.10
N HIS A 897 19.26 16.29 -30.11
CA HIS A 897 19.39 15.43 -28.94
C HIS A 897 18.66 16.07 -27.76
N VAL A 898 17.57 15.43 -27.31
CA VAL A 898 16.79 15.89 -26.17
C VAL A 898 17.06 14.99 -24.98
N GLU A 899 17.51 15.58 -23.87
CA GLU A 899 17.81 14.85 -22.63
C GLU A 899 16.92 15.37 -21.52
N PHE A 900 16.40 14.42 -20.73
CA PHE A 900 15.62 14.72 -19.53
C PHE A 900 16.36 14.18 -18.30
N HIS A 901 16.48 14.99 -17.26
CA HIS A 901 17.10 14.62 -15.99
C HIS A 901 16.18 14.94 -14.82
N TYR A 902 16.00 13.98 -13.90
CA TYR A 902 15.21 14.21 -12.69
C TYR A 902 16.08 14.72 -11.55
N ARG A 903 15.96 16.00 -11.20
CA ARG A 903 16.77 16.72 -10.21
C ARG A 903 15.92 17.57 -9.27
N PRO A 904 15.07 16.97 -8.41
CA PRO A 904 14.10 17.70 -7.61
C PRO A 904 14.77 18.69 -6.64
N LEU A 905 14.34 19.96 -6.70
CA LEU A 905 14.85 21.05 -5.87
C LEU A 905 14.60 20.78 -4.38
N THR A 906 13.43 20.22 -4.04
CA THR A 906 13.06 19.89 -2.66
C THR A 906 14.02 18.91 -2.03
N LEU A 907 14.52 17.93 -2.78
CA LEU A 907 15.55 17.00 -2.30
C LEU A 907 16.88 17.71 -2.10
N ARG A 908 17.33 18.53 -3.06
CA ARG A 908 18.61 19.25 -2.97
C ARG A 908 18.64 20.18 -1.75
N VAL A 909 17.58 20.97 -1.56
CA VAL A 909 17.41 21.81 -0.37
C VAL A 909 17.32 20.97 0.90
N GLY A 910 16.56 19.88 0.87
CA GLY A 910 16.43 18.96 2.00
C GLY A 910 17.76 18.32 2.43
N ILE A 911 18.59 17.94 1.48
CA ILE A 911 19.95 17.41 1.78
C ILE A 911 20.80 18.44 2.50
N TRP A 912 20.83 19.70 2.03
CA TRP A 912 21.59 20.76 2.67
C TRP A 912 21.10 21.05 4.10
N ILE A 913 19.78 21.13 4.29
CA ILE A 913 19.17 21.33 5.62
C ILE A 913 19.53 20.17 6.54
N SER A 914 19.37 18.92 6.06
CA SER A 914 19.71 17.74 6.86
C SER A 914 21.19 17.68 7.20
N ALA A 915 22.08 17.96 6.25
CA ALA A 915 23.52 17.97 6.48
C ALA A 915 23.92 19.00 7.56
N LEU A 916 23.41 20.23 7.46
CA LEU A 916 23.65 21.26 8.47
C LEU A 916 23.08 20.85 9.85
N ALA A 917 21.89 20.26 9.87
CA ALA A 917 21.28 19.76 11.09
C ALA A 917 22.09 18.63 11.73
N TRP A 918 22.63 17.70 10.94
CA TRP A 918 23.49 16.63 11.43
C TRP A 918 24.82 17.16 11.97
N ILE A 919 25.46 18.13 11.28
CA ILE A 919 26.66 18.79 11.76
C ILE A 919 26.38 19.50 13.09
N THR A 920 25.29 20.24 13.17
CA THR A 920 24.86 20.94 14.39
C THR A 920 24.59 19.95 15.53
N TRP A 921 23.85 18.88 15.26
CA TRP A 921 23.53 17.82 16.23
C TRP A 921 24.79 17.15 16.76
N ILE A 922 25.74 16.75 15.89
CA ILE A 922 27.03 16.16 16.28
C ILE A 922 27.80 17.13 17.16
N SER A 923 27.92 18.39 16.75
CA SER A 923 28.62 19.43 17.50
C SER A 923 28.05 19.65 18.90
N LEU A 924 26.71 19.73 19.00
CA LEU A 924 25.99 19.83 20.28
C LEU A 924 26.24 18.61 21.17
N VAL A 925 26.24 17.41 20.59
CA VAL A 925 26.53 16.15 21.29
C VAL A 925 27.94 16.19 21.89
N ILE A 926 28.93 16.61 21.12
CA ILE A 926 30.35 16.72 21.58
C ILE A 926 30.46 17.76 22.72
N VAL A 927 29.86 18.94 22.55
CA VAL A 927 29.90 20.03 23.55
C VAL A 927 29.26 19.60 24.86
N VAL A 928 28.07 19.00 24.80
CA VAL A 928 27.33 18.51 25.98
C VAL A 928 28.10 17.41 26.70
N ARG A 929 28.70 16.48 25.98
CA ARG A 929 29.52 15.39 26.52
C ARG A 929 30.78 15.89 27.20
N ASN A 930 31.47 16.84 26.60
CA ASN A 930 32.72 17.42 27.17
C ASN A 930 32.41 18.21 28.46
N ARG A 931 31.32 18.99 28.50
CA ARG A 931 30.89 19.68 29.73
C ARG A 931 30.48 18.72 30.86
N GLN A 932 29.95 17.54 30.53
CA GLN A 932 29.62 16.51 31.53
C GLN A 932 30.85 15.81 32.08
N ARG A 933 31.88 15.62 31.26
CA ARG A 933 33.20 15.07 31.67
C ARG A 933 33.99 16.04 32.55
N GLY A 934 34.02 17.35 32.22
CA GLY A 934 34.72 18.37 32.99
C GLY A 934 34.10 18.64 34.39
N LYS A 935 32.85 18.27 34.62
CA LYS A 935 32.22 18.33 35.95
C LYS A 935 32.45 17.08 36.81
N LYS A 936 32.99 16.00 36.24
CA LYS A 936 33.37 14.76 36.96
C LYS A 936 34.85 14.72 37.34
N LYS A 937 35.66 15.62 36.78
CA LYS A 937 37.02 15.98 37.30
C LYS A 937 36.87 17.14 38.28
#